data_70493101bfbd138ccf3f32fc9897a079
#
_entry.id   70493101bfbd138ccf3f32fc9897a079
#
_cell.length_a   1.000
_cell.length_b   1.000
_cell.length_c   1.000
_cell.angle_alpha   90.00
_cell.angle_beta   90.00
_cell.angle_gamma   90.00
#
_symmetry.space_group_name_H-M   'P 1'
#
loop_
_entity.id
_entity.type
_entity.pdbx_description
1 polymer ?
#
loop_
_entity_poly.entity_id
_entity_poly.type
_entity_poly.pdbx_seq_one_letter_code
_entity_poly.pdbx_strand_id
1 'polypeptide(L)'
;SSGKDVILFIDEMHLLMGAGKSNGAMDAANLLKPLLARGKLRCIGATTLDEYRQHVEKDAAFERRFQQVFVGEPSIPATVSILRGIKERYETHHGVRITDAALISAAKLSSRYILQRFLPDKAIDLVDEACASVRVQLDSRPEEIDKLERSKLQLEIELAALKREKDIASQKRKDEVKRQLAQVQESLLPLKAKWEQERGRVDSIKQLKEKLDRLRKKASDAKRNGDIATASDLQYYAIPDTESRLKVLSQEIDQEREAARALGDAEGSKSLLTECVDVDQIAEVVSRWTSIPVSKLNQSQKARLLKLGERMSRRVVGQPAVKSVAAAVLRSRAGLARPNQPTGSFMFLGPTGVGKTELAKALAGELFDSEKHMVRIDMSEYMEKHSVSRLVGAPPGYVGHDAGGQLTEAVRRRPYSVILFDEVEKAHPDVLNVLLQVLDDGRLTDSLGRTVDFCNTVVILTSNIGARHLLQEQASTSKRRKVSSSGEKISLSQGEERAMEEVQKHFRPEFLNRLSDICIFKPLKTEQLKTICNIHISAIAKRIASSGILLDVKPPVLDFIVKEAYDPELGARPLQRFIEHALITPISEMILSGSACNGTTLTIDIRGDQLQFIPGEMQPIETKTKTNRARKPPAHGNFPDKRRKGRPLARRDSWEA
;
A
#
# COMPACT_ATOMS: atom_id res chain seq x y z
N SER A 1 -41.12 19.84 -36.25
CA SER A 1 -40.43 21.12 -36.23
C SER A 1 -41.11 22.05 -35.24
N SER A 2 -40.77 21.93 -33.97
CA SER A 2 -41.04 22.94 -32.96
C SER A 2 -40.13 24.12 -33.28
N GLY A 3 -40.62 25.30 -33.56
CA GLY A 3 -39.86 26.51 -33.92
C GLY A 3 -38.97 27.07 -32.76
N LYS A 4 -38.35 26.18 -32.03
CA LYS A 4 -37.39 26.50 -30.94
C LYS A 4 -35.99 26.15 -31.43
N ASP A 5 -35.02 27.02 -31.18
CA ASP A 5 -33.61 26.73 -31.38
C ASP A 5 -33.16 25.58 -30.43
N VAL A 6 -32.98 24.41 -31.02
CA VAL A 6 -32.57 23.19 -30.29
C VAL A 6 -31.15 22.84 -30.73
N ILE A 7 -30.27 22.61 -29.78
CA ILE A 7 -28.93 22.06 -29.99
C ILE A 7 -28.99 20.58 -29.61
N LEU A 8 -28.66 19.70 -30.54
CA LEU A 8 -28.59 18.26 -30.31
C LEU A 8 -27.19 17.89 -29.78
N PHE A 9 -27.13 17.23 -28.66
CA PHE A 9 -25.89 16.63 -28.17
C PHE A 9 -25.90 15.12 -28.45
N ILE A 10 -24.85 14.63 -29.10
CA ILE A 10 -24.69 13.20 -29.45
C ILE A 10 -23.39 12.73 -28.78
N ASP A 11 -23.52 11.88 -27.78
CA ASP A 11 -22.39 11.18 -27.18
C ASP A 11 -22.02 9.98 -28.08
N GLU A 12 -20.75 9.59 -28.07
CA GLU A 12 -20.19 8.51 -28.89
C GLU A 12 -20.61 8.61 -30.36
N MET A 13 -20.42 9.77 -30.95
CA MET A 13 -20.84 10.11 -32.33
C MET A 13 -20.32 9.10 -33.36
N HIS A 14 -19.22 8.41 -33.11
CA HIS A 14 -18.63 7.39 -33.96
C HIS A 14 -19.58 6.20 -34.18
N LEU A 15 -20.49 5.89 -33.25
CA LEU A 15 -21.48 4.82 -33.38
C LEU A 15 -22.45 5.09 -34.53
N LEU A 16 -22.72 6.35 -34.84
CA LEU A 16 -23.57 6.71 -36.00
C LEU A 16 -22.94 6.33 -37.34
N MET A 17 -21.60 6.25 -37.40
CA MET A 17 -20.84 5.86 -38.59
C MET A 17 -20.81 4.34 -38.82
N GLY A 18 -21.11 3.55 -37.78
CA GLY A 18 -21.13 2.08 -37.86
C GLY A 18 -22.50 1.44 -37.95
N ALA A 19 -23.54 2.21 -37.70
CA ALA A 19 -24.92 1.72 -37.53
C ALA A 19 -25.61 1.19 -38.83
N GLY A 20 -24.89 1.00 -39.93
CA GLY A 20 -25.45 0.58 -41.20
C GLY A 20 -24.72 -0.57 -41.92
N LYS A 21 -23.75 -1.22 -41.29
CA LYS A 21 -22.97 -2.30 -41.94
C LYS A 21 -23.64 -3.67 -41.96
N SER A 22 -24.82 -3.85 -41.37
CA SER A 22 -25.68 -5.03 -41.62
C SER A 22 -26.57 -4.78 -42.81
N ASN A 23 -26.60 -5.71 -43.75
CA ASN A 23 -27.31 -5.66 -45.04
C ASN A 23 -28.64 -4.88 -45.02
N GLY A 24 -28.67 -3.69 -45.64
CA GLY A 24 -29.88 -2.94 -45.95
C GLY A 24 -30.29 -1.84 -44.95
N ALA A 25 -29.57 -1.57 -43.88
CA ALA A 25 -29.88 -0.46 -42.98
C ALA A 25 -29.27 0.85 -43.49
N MET A 26 -30.09 1.90 -43.59
CA MET A 26 -29.67 3.26 -43.93
C MET A 26 -28.70 3.79 -42.89
N ASP A 27 -27.50 4.17 -43.28
CA ASP A 27 -26.48 4.74 -42.40
C ASP A 27 -27.01 6.05 -41.77
N ALA A 28 -27.18 6.09 -40.46
CA ALA A 28 -27.75 7.23 -39.76
C ALA A 28 -26.96 8.53 -40.02
N ALA A 29 -25.64 8.41 -40.24
CA ALA A 29 -24.79 9.54 -40.65
C ALA A 29 -25.26 10.16 -41.99
N ASN A 30 -25.70 9.37 -42.93
CA ASN A 30 -26.17 9.87 -44.24
C ASN A 30 -27.48 10.67 -44.16
N LEU A 31 -28.33 10.39 -43.16
CA LEU A 31 -29.53 11.18 -42.87
C LEU A 31 -29.21 12.53 -42.22
N LEU A 32 -28.15 12.61 -41.42
CA LEU A 32 -27.74 13.85 -40.75
C LEU A 32 -26.96 14.79 -41.67
N LYS A 33 -26.20 14.28 -42.63
CA LYS A 33 -25.38 15.08 -43.57
C LYS A 33 -26.15 16.22 -44.25
N PRO A 34 -27.35 16.01 -44.85
CA PRO A 34 -28.10 17.09 -45.49
C PRO A 34 -28.63 18.13 -44.49
N LEU A 35 -29.03 17.71 -43.30
CA LEU A 35 -29.57 18.58 -42.26
C LEU A 35 -28.49 19.50 -41.66
N LEU A 36 -27.29 18.95 -41.41
CA LEU A 36 -26.11 19.68 -40.97
C LEU A 36 -25.63 20.67 -42.06
N ALA A 37 -25.57 20.22 -43.32
CA ALA A 37 -25.13 21.06 -44.44
C ALA A 37 -26.03 22.28 -44.70
N ARG A 38 -27.33 22.16 -44.43
CA ARG A 38 -28.31 23.25 -44.60
C ARG A 38 -28.49 24.10 -43.36
N GLY A 39 -27.71 23.88 -42.29
CA GLY A 39 -27.83 24.59 -41.01
C GLY A 39 -29.16 24.37 -40.28
N LYS A 40 -29.96 23.38 -40.68
CA LYS A 40 -31.26 23.06 -40.05
C LYS A 40 -31.08 22.32 -38.73
N LEU A 41 -29.91 21.71 -38.50
CA LEU A 41 -29.56 20.99 -37.29
C LEU A 41 -28.28 21.58 -36.74
N ARG A 42 -28.32 22.01 -35.45
CA ARG A 42 -27.12 22.34 -34.66
C ARG A 42 -26.79 21.16 -33.79
N CYS A 43 -25.58 20.64 -33.92
CA CYS A 43 -25.17 19.41 -33.21
C CYS A 43 -23.80 19.57 -32.55
N ILE A 44 -23.68 19.04 -31.34
CA ILE A 44 -22.41 18.84 -30.64
C ILE A 44 -22.22 17.34 -30.56
N GLY A 45 -21.13 16.83 -31.15
CA GLY A 45 -20.77 15.41 -31.10
C GLY A 45 -19.55 15.22 -30.19
N ALA A 46 -19.60 14.20 -29.34
CA ALA A 46 -18.46 13.79 -28.52
C ALA A 46 -17.95 12.41 -29.01
N THR A 47 -16.64 12.24 -29.01
CA THR A 47 -15.96 10.97 -29.33
C THR A 47 -14.53 10.98 -28.82
N THR A 48 -13.86 9.84 -28.75
CA THR A 48 -12.43 9.76 -28.43
C THR A 48 -11.57 10.06 -29.66
N LEU A 49 -10.28 10.42 -29.43
CA LEU A 49 -9.35 10.71 -30.54
C LEU A 49 -9.11 9.52 -31.45
N ASP A 50 -9.03 8.32 -30.89
CA ASP A 50 -8.78 7.11 -31.65
C ASP A 50 -10.00 6.71 -32.51
N GLU A 51 -11.19 6.81 -31.93
CA GLU A 51 -12.45 6.58 -32.64
C GLU A 51 -12.70 7.64 -33.70
N TYR A 52 -12.35 8.90 -33.44
CA TYR A 52 -12.41 9.97 -34.42
C TYR A 52 -11.55 9.64 -35.64
N ARG A 53 -10.29 9.23 -35.44
CA ARG A 53 -9.39 8.81 -36.53
C ARG A 53 -9.90 7.57 -37.28
N GLN A 54 -10.44 6.61 -36.55
CA GLN A 54 -10.91 5.34 -37.15
C GLN A 54 -12.20 5.49 -37.95
N HIS A 55 -13.11 6.37 -37.52
CA HIS A 55 -14.45 6.44 -38.06
C HIS A 55 -14.77 7.78 -38.75
N VAL A 56 -14.46 8.92 -38.12
CA VAL A 56 -14.87 10.25 -38.58
C VAL A 56 -13.95 10.78 -39.68
N GLU A 57 -12.64 10.71 -39.54
CA GLU A 57 -11.67 11.15 -40.56
C GLU A 57 -11.79 10.40 -41.88
N LYS A 58 -12.29 9.15 -41.87
CA LYS A 58 -12.49 8.36 -43.07
C LYS A 58 -13.66 8.86 -43.93
N ASP A 59 -14.59 9.64 -43.36
CA ASP A 59 -15.70 10.24 -44.05
C ASP A 59 -15.51 11.77 -44.18
N ALA A 60 -14.73 12.20 -45.17
CA ALA A 60 -14.41 13.59 -45.41
C ALA A 60 -15.65 14.48 -45.59
N ALA A 61 -16.81 13.90 -46.00
CA ALA A 61 -18.04 14.65 -46.12
C ALA A 61 -18.70 14.93 -44.79
N PHE A 62 -18.53 14.08 -43.79
CA PHE A 62 -19.04 14.28 -42.44
C PHE A 62 -18.08 15.19 -41.64
N GLU A 63 -16.78 14.96 -41.72
CA GLU A 63 -15.75 15.71 -41.06
C GLU A 63 -15.85 17.23 -41.33
N ARG A 64 -16.01 17.64 -42.59
CA ARG A 64 -16.11 19.07 -42.98
C ARG A 64 -17.31 19.82 -42.37
N ARG A 65 -18.23 19.11 -41.71
CA ARG A 65 -19.44 19.70 -41.12
C ARG A 65 -19.30 19.94 -39.60
N PHE A 66 -18.19 19.52 -39.02
CA PHE A 66 -17.90 19.69 -37.61
C PHE A 66 -16.62 20.49 -37.43
N GLN A 67 -16.67 21.45 -36.52
CA GLN A 67 -15.48 22.11 -35.99
C GLN A 67 -14.90 21.23 -34.89
N GLN A 68 -13.65 20.84 -35.01
CA GLN A 68 -12.97 20.07 -33.97
C GLN A 68 -12.66 20.97 -32.79
N VAL A 69 -13.00 20.49 -31.59
CA VAL A 69 -12.68 21.12 -30.32
C VAL A 69 -11.97 20.07 -29.44
N PHE A 70 -10.68 20.25 -29.26
CA PHE A 70 -9.89 19.35 -28.42
C PHE A 70 -10.13 19.65 -26.94
N VAL A 71 -10.59 18.65 -26.19
CA VAL A 71 -10.80 18.71 -24.74
C VAL A 71 -9.71 17.90 -24.07
N GLY A 72 -8.68 18.60 -23.54
CA GLY A 72 -7.57 17.97 -22.83
C GLY A 72 -7.90 17.63 -21.39
N GLU A 73 -7.05 16.82 -20.76
CA GLU A 73 -7.13 16.51 -19.34
C GLU A 73 -6.98 17.78 -18.49
N PRO A 74 -7.89 18.06 -17.52
CA PRO A 74 -7.82 19.25 -16.69
C PRO A 74 -6.66 19.15 -15.70
N SER A 75 -6.12 20.33 -15.32
CA SER A 75 -5.11 20.42 -14.27
C SER A 75 -5.67 20.03 -12.90
N ILE A 76 -4.78 19.66 -11.95
CA ILE A 76 -5.19 19.32 -10.57
C ILE A 76 -6.04 20.44 -9.92
N PRO A 77 -5.68 21.75 -10.00
CA PRO A 77 -6.53 22.82 -9.46
C PRO A 77 -7.91 22.91 -10.13
N ALA A 78 -7.96 22.73 -11.46
CA ALA A 78 -9.24 22.70 -12.19
C ALA A 78 -10.10 21.51 -11.76
N THR A 79 -9.52 20.35 -11.58
CA THR A 79 -10.19 19.16 -11.07
C THR A 79 -10.77 19.37 -9.68
N VAL A 80 -10.02 20.01 -8.75
CA VAL A 80 -10.55 20.35 -7.41
C VAL A 80 -11.76 21.27 -7.52
N SER A 81 -11.76 22.24 -8.43
CA SER A 81 -12.91 23.14 -8.65
C SER A 81 -14.14 22.36 -9.17
N ILE A 82 -13.94 21.40 -10.08
CA ILE A 82 -15.00 20.50 -10.56
C ILE A 82 -15.57 19.67 -9.41
N LEU A 83 -14.70 19.05 -8.60
CA LEU A 83 -15.11 18.24 -7.45
C LEU A 83 -15.91 19.05 -6.43
N ARG A 84 -15.53 20.32 -6.18
CA ARG A 84 -16.31 21.23 -5.32
C ARG A 84 -17.70 21.52 -5.88
N GLY A 85 -17.81 21.66 -7.20
CA GLY A 85 -19.10 21.90 -7.87
C GLY A 85 -20.09 20.72 -7.79
N ILE A 86 -19.58 19.49 -7.72
CA ILE A 86 -20.41 18.28 -7.63
C ILE A 86 -20.59 17.75 -6.21
N LYS A 87 -19.83 18.27 -5.23
CA LYS A 87 -19.79 17.83 -3.83
C LYS A 87 -21.17 17.66 -3.21
N GLU A 88 -22.03 18.69 -3.28
CA GLU A 88 -23.36 18.68 -2.66
C GLU A 88 -24.25 17.53 -3.19
N ARG A 89 -24.11 17.19 -4.49
CA ARG A 89 -24.88 16.10 -5.08
C ARG A 89 -24.46 14.74 -4.53
N TYR A 90 -23.15 14.52 -4.36
CA TYR A 90 -22.63 13.28 -3.76
C TYR A 90 -22.94 13.19 -2.27
N GLU A 91 -22.81 14.29 -1.53
CA GLU A 91 -23.22 14.35 -0.12
C GLU A 91 -24.69 14.00 0.09
N THR A 92 -25.55 14.49 -0.81
CA THR A 92 -27.00 14.19 -0.75
C THR A 92 -27.29 12.74 -1.15
N HIS A 93 -26.63 12.24 -2.21
CA HIS A 93 -26.86 10.88 -2.71
C HIS A 93 -26.42 9.81 -1.70
N HIS A 94 -25.24 9.95 -1.14
CA HIS A 94 -24.68 8.97 -0.19
C HIS A 94 -25.08 9.24 1.26
N GLY A 95 -25.55 10.44 1.59
CA GLY A 95 -25.91 10.82 2.96
C GLY A 95 -24.71 11.04 3.87
N VAL A 96 -23.50 11.25 3.31
CA VAL A 96 -22.24 11.48 4.02
C VAL A 96 -21.73 12.90 3.78
N ARG A 97 -20.84 13.38 4.62
CA ARG A 97 -20.19 14.69 4.49
C ARG A 97 -18.79 14.50 3.87
N ILE A 98 -18.40 15.35 2.93
CA ILE A 98 -17.09 15.31 2.28
C ILE A 98 -16.29 16.53 2.71
N THR A 99 -15.07 16.33 3.24
CA THR A 99 -14.19 17.43 3.60
C THR A 99 -13.48 18.00 2.35
N ASP A 100 -13.14 19.30 2.37
CA ASP A 100 -12.40 19.91 1.27
C ASP A 100 -10.99 19.30 1.12
N ALA A 101 -10.39 18.91 2.25
CA ALA A 101 -9.12 18.19 2.27
C ALA A 101 -9.19 16.85 1.52
N ALA A 102 -10.31 16.13 1.63
CA ALA A 102 -10.55 14.90 0.87
C ALA A 102 -10.60 15.15 -0.65
N LEU A 103 -11.28 16.20 -1.10
CA LEU A 103 -11.34 16.55 -2.53
C LEU A 103 -9.97 16.90 -3.09
N ILE A 104 -9.19 17.70 -2.36
CA ILE A 104 -7.81 18.03 -2.76
C ILE A 104 -6.94 16.78 -2.79
N SER A 105 -7.11 15.90 -1.81
CA SER A 105 -6.39 14.63 -1.74
C SER A 105 -6.79 13.69 -2.88
N ALA A 106 -8.08 13.58 -3.20
CA ALA A 106 -8.58 12.77 -4.31
C ALA A 106 -7.97 13.21 -5.64
N ALA A 107 -7.94 14.52 -5.94
CA ALA A 107 -7.34 15.03 -7.15
C ALA A 107 -5.82 14.77 -7.23
N LYS A 108 -5.08 14.95 -6.11
CA LYS A 108 -3.63 14.72 -6.06
C LYS A 108 -3.27 13.23 -6.12
N LEU A 109 -3.96 12.40 -5.35
CA LEU A 109 -3.67 10.97 -5.27
C LEU A 109 -4.08 10.24 -6.55
N SER A 110 -5.23 10.59 -7.15
CA SER A 110 -5.65 10.02 -8.44
C SER A 110 -4.68 10.38 -9.56
N SER A 111 -4.26 11.64 -9.64
CA SER A 111 -3.29 12.08 -10.65
C SER A 111 -1.96 11.32 -10.54
N ARG A 112 -1.52 11.06 -9.30
CA ARG A 112 -0.21 10.43 -9.03
C ARG A 112 -0.21 8.92 -9.12
N TYR A 113 -1.28 8.26 -8.66
CA TYR A 113 -1.29 6.80 -8.47
C TYR A 113 -2.18 6.04 -9.45
N ILE A 114 -3.15 6.71 -10.10
CA ILE A 114 -4.04 6.08 -11.09
C ILE A 114 -3.64 6.56 -12.46
N LEU A 115 -2.81 5.75 -13.16
CA LEU A 115 -2.24 6.11 -14.46
C LEU A 115 -3.10 5.69 -15.65
N GLN A 116 -4.04 4.76 -15.45
CA GLN A 116 -4.85 4.17 -16.53
C GLN A 116 -6.11 4.96 -16.88
N ARG A 117 -6.43 6.00 -16.11
CA ARG A 117 -7.62 6.84 -16.29
C ARG A 117 -7.22 8.32 -16.26
N PHE A 118 -8.05 9.17 -16.84
CA PHE A 118 -7.81 10.60 -16.94
C PHE A 118 -8.57 11.38 -15.86
N LEU A 119 -8.08 12.58 -15.53
CA LEU A 119 -8.84 13.54 -14.75
C LEU A 119 -9.95 14.15 -15.64
N PRO A 120 -11.12 14.53 -15.09
CA PRO A 120 -11.50 14.47 -13.67
C PRO A 120 -12.06 13.12 -13.21
N ASP A 121 -12.40 12.19 -14.13
CA ASP A 121 -13.17 10.98 -13.86
C ASP A 121 -12.56 10.13 -12.75
N LYS A 122 -11.25 9.84 -12.83
CA LYS A 122 -10.56 9.06 -11.78
C LYS A 122 -10.65 9.67 -10.37
N ALA A 123 -10.74 11.00 -10.27
CA ALA A 123 -10.89 11.68 -8.99
C ALA A 123 -12.35 11.66 -8.50
N ILE A 124 -13.31 11.73 -9.41
CA ILE A 124 -14.74 11.61 -9.14
C ILE A 124 -15.04 10.20 -8.64
N ASP A 125 -14.56 9.17 -9.35
CA ASP A 125 -14.74 7.76 -8.97
C ASP A 125 -14.16 7.47 -7.58
N LEU A 126 -13.00 8.06 -7.23
CA LEU A 126 -12.43 7.93 -5.88
C LEU A 126 -13.32 8.52 -4.80
N VAL A 127 -13.89 9.69 -5.06
CA VAL A 127 -14.81 10.34 -4.11
C VAL A 127 -16.08 9.52 -3.97
N ASP A 128 -16.63 9.03 -5.07
CA ASP A 128 -17.84 8.20 -5.08
C ASP A 128 -17.65 6.91 -4.30
N GLU A 129 -16.57 6.17 -4.57
CA GLU A 129 -16.27 4.92 -3.85
C GLU A 129 -15.95 5.16 -2.38
N ALA A 130 -15.26 6.26 -2.04
CA ALA A 130 -15.02 6.62 -0.64
C ALA A 130 -16.33 6.93 0.09
N CYS A 131 -17.24 7.66 -0.54
CA CYS A 131 -18.57 7.92 0.00
C CYS A 131 -19.38 6.63 0.17
N ALA A 132 -19.35 5.75 -0.83
CA ALA A 132 -20.01 4.44 -0.77
C ALA A 132 -19.42 3.56 0.35
N SER A 133 -18.10 3.54 0.51
CA SER A 133 -17.42 2.79 1.58
C SER A 133 -17.82 3.28 2.96
N VAL A 134 -17.81 4.62 3.18
CA VAL A 134 -18.25 5.21 4.45
C VAL A 134 -19.72 4.91 4.72
N ARG A 135 -20.58 4.98 3.69
CA ARG A 135 -22.00 4.62 3.83
C ARG A 135 -22.19 3.16 4.24
N VAL A 136 -21.46 2.23 3.60
CA VAL A 136 -21.50 0.81 4.00
C VAL A 136 -21.06 0.62 5.44
N GLN A 137 -20.03 1.37 5.89
CA GLN A 137 -19.60 1.36 7.30
C GLN A 137 -20.68 1.91 8.24
N LEU A 138 -21.42 2.96 7.84
CA LEU A 138 -22.54 3.51 8.62
C LEU A 138 -23.72 2.54 8.69
N ASP A 139 -24.03 1.84 7.60
CA ASP A 139 -25.13 0.87 7.54
C ASP A 139 -24.75 -0.49 8.17
N SER A 140 -23.46 -0.81 8.28
CA SER A 140 -22.94 -2.04 8.89
C SER A 140 -22.71 -1.89 10.39
N ARG A 141 -22.65 -3.03 11.09
CA ARG A 141 -22.27 -3.03 12.52
C ARG A 141 -20.76 -2.81 12.66
N PRO A 142 -20.30 -1.99 13.63
CA PRO A 142 -18.89 -1.82 13.91
C PRO A 142 -18.19 -3.17 14.18
N GLU A 143 -16.96 -3.30 13.71
CA GLU A 143 -16.17 -4.55 13.81
C GLU A 143 -16.00 -5.02 15.26
N GLU A 144 -15.92 -4.08 16.21
CA GLU A 144 -15.80 -4.38 17.64
C GLU A 144 -17.06 -5.05 18.19
N ILE A 145 -18.24 -4.55 17.78
CA ILE A 145 -19.54 -5.13 18.18
C ILE A 145 -19.70 -6.52 17.54
N ASP A 146 -19.35 -6.67 16.26
CA ASP A 146 -19.45 -7.95 15.55
C ASP A 146 -18.54 -9.02 16.17
N LYS A 147 -17.31 -8.67 16.55
CA LYS A 147 -16.38 -9.57 17.26
C LYS A 147 -16.94 -10.04 18.61
N LEU A 148 -17.48 -9.11 19.39
CA LEU A 148 -18.09 -9.45 20.68
C LEU A 148 -19.37 -10.30 20.51
N GLU A 149 -20.19 -10.03 19.50
CA GLU A 149 -21.36 -10.85 19.20
C GLU A 149 -21.00 -12.26 18.74
N ARG A 150 -19.97 -12.41 17.92
CA ARG A 150 -19.46 -13.74 17.53
C ARG A 150 -18.89 -14.50 18.74
N SER A 151 -18.13 -13.82 19.59
CA SER A 151 -17.62 -14.42 20.83
C SER A 151 -18.77 -14.84 21.76
N LYS A 152 -19.80 -14.01 21.90
CA LYS A 152 -21.01 -14.33 22.65
C LYS A 152 -21.69 -15.58 22.08
N LEU A 153 -21.88 -15.64 20.77
CA LEU A 153 -22.50 -16.79 20.10
C LEU A 153 -21.69 -18.08 20.30
N GLN A 154 -20.36 -18.01 20.20
CA GLN A 154 -19.49 -19.15 20.48
C GLN A 154 -19.64 -19.67 21.91
N LEU A 155 -19.62 -18.76 22.89
CA LEU A 155 -19.80 -19.11 24.31
C LEU A 155 -21.21 -19.67 24.59
N GLU A 156 -22.24 -19.17 23.92
CA GLU A 156 -23.60 -19.70 24.02
C GLU A 156 -23.72 -21.13 23.46
N ILE A 157 -23.07 -21.40 22.32
CA ILE A 157 -23.00 -22.74 21.72
C ILE A 157 -22.23 -23.71 22.65
N GLU A 158 -21.06 -23.27 23.18
CA GLU A 158 -20.28 -24.06 24.13
C GLU A 158 -21.10 -24.37 25.40
N LEU A 159 -21.81 -23.37 25.94
CA LEU A 159 -22.67 -23.53 27.11
C LEU A 159 -23.83 -24.49 26.84
N ALA A 160 -24.40 -24.46 25.63
CA ALA A 160 -25.47 -25.38 25.23
C ALA A 160 -24.97 -26.83 25.11
N ALA A 161 -23.74 -27.02 24.64
CA ALA A 161 -23.09 -28.35 24.59
C ALA A 161 -22.80 -28.87 26.01
N LEU A 162 -22.18 -28.03 26.86
CA LEU A 162 -21.84 -28.40 28.25
C LEU A 162 -23.05 -28.62 29.16
N LYS A 163 -24.26 -28.11 28.80
CA LYS A 163 -25.51 -28.40 29.53
C LYS A 163 -25.93 -29.89 29.45
N ARG A 164 -25.48 -30.61 28.42
CA ARG A 164 -25.79 -32.02 28.19
C ARG A 164 -24.87 -32.97 28.95
N GLU A 165 -23.69 -32.47 29.39
CA GLU A 165 -22.68 -33.23 30.11
C GLU A 165 -22.83 -33.05 31.62
N LYS A 166 -22.64 -34.16 32.37
CA LYS A 166 -22.83 -34.18 33.84
C LYS A 166 -21.50 -34.31 34.62
N ASP A 167 -20.35 -34.32 33.94
CA ASP A 167 -19.05 -34.51 34.57
C ASP A 167 -18.61 -33.31 35.39
N ILE A 168 -17.84 -33.55 36.47
CA ILE A 168 -17.35 -32.49 37.37
C ILE A 168 -16.46 -31.47 36.64
N ALA A 169 -15.67 -31.92 35.64
CA ALA A 169 -14.86 -31.04 34.80
C ALA A 169 -15.71 -30.11 33.95
N SER A 170 -16.78 -30.67 33.33
CA SER A 170 -17.74 -29.92 32.50
C SER A 170 -18.54 -28.89 33.32
N GLN A 171 -18.83 -29.18 34.58
CA GLN A 171 -19.47 -28.23 35.49
C GLN A 171 -18.58 -27.01 35.80
N LYS A 172 -17.29 -27.22 36.10
CA LYS A 172 -16.32 -26.14 36.30
C LYS A 172 -16.19 -25.27 35.04
N ARG A 173 -16.06 -25.89 33.88
CA ARG A 173 -15.97 -25.18 32.61
C ARG A 173 -17.25 -24.41 32.29
N LYS A 174 -18.42 -24.95 32.60
CA LYS A 174 -19.72 -24.29 32.46
C LYS A 174 -19.82 -23.00 33.28
N ASP A 175 -19.32 -23.00 34.51
CA ASP A 175 -19.36 -21.80 35.36
C ASP A 175 -18.34 -20.76 34.89
N GLU A 176 -17.21 -21.18 34.33
CA GLU A 176 -16.24 -20.28 33.70
C GLU A 176 -16.80 -19.64 32.43
N VAL A 177 -17.42 -20.43 31.54
CA VAL A 177 -18.09 -19.94 30.33
C VAL A 177 -19.20 -18.96 30.65
N LYS A 178 -20.00 -19.22 31.71
CA LYS A 178 -21.01 -18.28 32.17
C LYS A 178 -20.41 -16.93 32.62
N ARG A 179 -19.28 -16.95 33.33
CA ARG A 179 -18.56 -15.71 33.74
C ARG A 179 -18.08 -14.94 32.52
N GLN A 180 -17.46 -15.63 31.57
CA GLN A 180 -16.98 -15.04 30.31
C GLN A 180 -18.15 -14.45 29.51
N LEU A 181 -19.27 -15.14 29.43
CA LEU A 181 -20.48 -14.69 28.74
C LEU A 181 -21.05 -13.43 29.41
N ALA A 182 -21.12 -13.38 30.75
CA ALA A 182 -21.55 -12.21 31.48
C ALA A 182 -20.63 -11.00 31.24
N GLN A 183 -19.32 -11.21 31.22
CA GLN A 183 -18.33 -10.17 30.95
C GLN A 183 -18.44 -9.63 29.52
N VAL A 184 -18.62 -10.51 28.52
CA VAL A 184 -18.83 -10.10 27.12
C VAL A 184 -20.17 -9.35 26.98
N GLN A 185 -21.22 -9.78 27.65
CA GLN A 185 -22.52 -9.08 27.65
C GLN A 185 -22.42 -7.69 28.31
N GLU A 186 -21.72 -7.57 29.43
CA GLU A 186 -21.51 -6.30 30.12
C GLU A 186 -20.74 -5.30 29.25
N SER A 187 -19.72 -5.75 28.50
CA SER A 187 -18.98 -4.89 27.57
C SER A 187 -19.78 -4.55 26.30
N LEU A 188 -20.68 -5.43 25.86
CA LEU A 188 -21.44 -5.26 24.62
C LEU A 188 -22.61 -4.28 24.76
N LEU A 189 -23.28 -4.25 25.92
CA LEU A 189 -24.46 -3.39 26.18
C LEU A 189 -24.15 -1.89 25.97
N PRO A 190 -23.10 -1.30 26.58
CA PRO A 190 -22.82 0.14 26.42
C PRO A 190 -22.40 0.48 24.98
N LEU A 191 -21.68 -0.43 24.30
CA LEU A 191 -21.27 -0.23 22.90
C LEU A 191 -22.46 -0.24 21.95
N LYS A 192 -23.43 -1.16 22.17
CA LYS A 192 -24.66 -1.19 21.39
C LYS A 192 -25.52 0.06 21.60
N ALA A 193 -25.73 0.47 22.85
CA ALA A 193 -26.50 1.67 23.16
C ALA A 193 -25.87 2.92 22.50
N LYS A 194 -24.54 3.06 22.56
CA LYS A 194 -23.81 4.14 21.91
C LYS A 194 -23.97 4.10 20.39
N TRP A 195 -23.82 2.92 19.78
CA TRP A 195 -23.99 2.75 18.34
C TRP A 195 -25.42 3.05 17.86
N GLU A 196 -26.45 2.59 18.57
CA GLU A 196 -27.86 2.86 18.25
C GLU A 196 -28.16 4.37 18.34
N GLN A 197 -27.61 5.06 19.33
CA GLN A 197 -27.76 6.51 19.49
C GLN A 197 -27.08 7.26 18.33
N GLU A 198 -25.81 6.92 17.99
CA GLU A 198 -25.08 7.52 16.87
C GLU A 198 -25.82 7.27 15.54
N ARG A 199 -26.27 6.04 15.30
CA ARG A 199 -27.03 5.68 14.11
C ARG A 199 -28.35 6.45 13.99
N GLY A 200 -29.11 6.58 15.08
CA GLY A 200 -30.38 7.34 15.08
C GLY A 200 -30.19 8.81 14.71
N ARG A 201 -29.05 9.42 15.11
CA ARG A 201 -28.70 10.79 14.73
C ARG A 201 -28.39 10.89 13.23
N VAL A 202 -27.59 9.97 12.69
CA VAL A 202 -27.26 9.91 11.25
C VAL A 202 -28.52 9.74 10.40
N ASP A 203 -29.41 8.83 10.78
CA ASP A 203 -30.68 8.61 10.10
C ASP A 203 -31.57 9.86 10.11
N SER A 204 -31.58 10.61 11.21
CA SER A 204 -32.31 11.88 11.32
C SER A 204 -31.79 12.95 10.37
N ILE A 205 -30.46 13.11 10.28
CA ILE A 205 -29.82 14.04 9.35
C ILE A 205 -30.13 13.65 7.89
N LYS A 206 -30.06 12.37 7.57
CA LYS A 206 -30.37 11.84 6.24
C LYS A 206 -31.81 12.16 5.84
N GLN A 207 -32.77 11.90 6.70
CA GLN A 207 -34.20 12.20 6.46
C GLN A 207 -34.43 13.69 6.24
N LEU A 208 -33.77 14.56 7.01
CA LEU A 208 -33.87 16.02 6.82
C LEU A 208 -33.26 16.46 5.48
N LYS A 209 -32.12 15.92 5.06
CA LYS A 209 -31.50 16.21 3.74
C LYS A 209 -32.40 15.74 2.59
N GLU A 210 -32.94 14.52 2.66
CA GLU A 210 -33.88 14.03 1.65
C GLU A 210 -35.14 14.87 1.55
N LYS A 211 -35.67 15.30 2.70
CA LYS A 211 -36.83 16.20 2.76
C LYS A 211 -36.54 17.55 2.10
N LEU A 212 -35.37 18.11 2.38
CA LEU A 212 -34.91 19.36 1.79
C LEU A 212 -34.79 19.27 0.26
N ASP A 213 -34.25 18.19 -0.26
CA ASP A 213 -34.14 17.96 -1.71
C ASP A 213 -35.52 17.82 -2.38
N ARG A 214 -36.44 17.10 -1.72
CA ARG A 214 -37.83 16.98 -2.20
C ARG A 214 -38.53 18.34 -2.24
N LEU A 215 -38.31 19.19 -1.21
CA LEU A 215 -38.86 20.53 -1.17
C LEU A 215 -38.24 21.44 -2.27
N ARG A 216 -36.92 21.37 -2.49
CA ARG A 216 -36.26 22.13 -3.56
C ARG A 216 -36.76 21.72 -4.95
N LYS A 217 -36.94 20.42 -5.20
CA LYS A 217 -37.53 19.91 -6.47
C LYS A 217 -38.97 20.41 -6.64
N LYS A 218 -39.81 20.27 -5.63
CA LYS A 218 -41.19 20.78 -5.66
C LYS A 218 -41.25 22.29 -5.91
N ALA A 219 -40.36 23.07 -5.29
CA ALA A 219 -40.27 24.52 -5.52
C ALA A 219 -39.86 24.84 -6.97
N SER A 220 -38.95 24.08 -7.54
CA SER A 220 -38.54 24.26 -8.94
C SER A 220 -39.64 23.88 -9.93
N ASP A 221 -40.38 22.83 -9.65
CA ASP A 221 -41.51 22.36 -10.48
C ASP A 221 -42.68 23.34 -10.39
N ALA A 222 -43.01 23.87 -9.19
CA ALA A 222 -44.01 24.90 -9.03
C ALA A 222 -43.67 26.19 -9.81
N LYS A 223 -42.40 26.60 -9.80
CA LYS A 223 -41.90 27.71 -10.65
C LYS A 223 -42.08 27.45 -12.13
N ARG A 224 -41.81 26.23 -12.61
CA ARG A 224 -42.00 25.86 -14.03
C ARG A 224 -43.45 25.83 -14.45
N ASN A 225 -44.34 25.42 -13.52
CA ASN A 225 -45.78 25.33 -13.74
C ASN A 225 -46.51 26.69 -13.56
N GLY A 226 -45.78 27.76 -13.17
CA GLY A 226 -46.36 29.08 -12.96
C GLY A 226 -47.09 29.28 -11.64
N ASP A 227 -47.03 28.31 -10.73
CA ASP A 227 -47.63 28.41 -9.38
C ASP A 227 -46.67 29.16 -8.43
N ILE A 228 -46.75 30.49 -8.50
CA ILE A 228 -45.87 31.38 -7.75
C ILE A 228 -46.16 31.33 -6.24
N ALA A 229 -47.40 31.07 -5.83
CA ALA A 229 -47.80 31.05 -4.43
C ALA A 229 -47.14 29.87 -3.70
N THR A 230 -47.31 28.65 -4.21
CA THR A 230 -46.68 27.45 -3.64
C THR A 230 -45.15 27.49 -3.75
N ALA A 231 -44.61 28.04 -4.84
CA ALA A 231 -43.16 28.20 -4.97
C ALA A 231 -42.57 29.15 -3.92
N SER A 232 -43.30 30.26 -3.63
CA SER A 232 -42.90 31.24 -2.63
C SER A 232 -42.99 30.68 -1.19
N ASP A 233 -44.07 29.99 -0.86
CA ASP A 233 -44.25 29.36 0.45
C ASP A 233 -43.17 28.31 0.74
N LEU A 234 -42.89 27.45 -0.23
CA LEU A 234 -41.80 26.48 -0.12
C LEU A 234 -40.44 27.14 0.03
N GLN A 235 -40.14 28.22 -0.72
CA GLN A 235 -38.83 28.87 -0.75
C GLN A 235 -38.57 29.72 0.51
N TYR A 236 -39.58 30.39 1.07
CA TYR A 236 -39.39 31.34 2.18
C TYR A 236 -39.71 30.74 3.55
N TYR A 237 -40.48 29.65 3.65
CA TYR A 237 -40.86 29.03 4.92
C TYR A 237 -40.35 27.61 5.07
N ALA A 238 -40.72 26.69 4.19
CA ALA A 238 -40.44 25.27 4.37
C ALA A 238 -38.94 24.89 4.20
N ILE A 239 -38.27 25.50 3.24
CA ILE A 239 -36.83 25.26 2.99
C ILE A 239 -35.97 25.84 4.12
N PRO A 240 -36.11 27.13 4.52
CA PRO A 240 -35.34 27.70 5.62
C PRO A 240 -35.57 27.03 6.97
N ASP A 241 -36.80 26.58 7.28
CA ASP A 241 -37.09 25.82 8.51
C ASP A 241 -36.32 24.50 8.55
N THR A 242 -36.34 23.73 7.46
CA THR A 242 -35.56 22.47 7.37
C THR A 242 -34.05 22.68 7.38
N GLU A 243 -33.55 23.76 6.76
CA GLU A 243 -32.12 24.14 6.79
C GLU A 243 -31.70 24.57 8.19
N SER A 244 -32.52 25.31 8.92
CA SER A 244 -32.22 25.71 10.30
C SER A 244 -32.14 24.52 11.26
N ARG A 245 -33.07 23.56 11.15
CA ARG A 245 -33.05 22.31 11.92
C ARG A 245 -31.80 21.49 11.63
N LEU A 246 -31.42 21.39 10.36
CA LEU A 246 -30.21 20.68 9.94
C LEU A 246 -28.94 21.34 10.49
N LYS A 247 -28.88 22.70 10.49
CA LYS A 247 -27.76 23.45 11.07
C LYS A 247 -27.63 23.24 12.57
N VAL A 248 -28.74 23.27 13.32
CA VAL A 248 -28.70 23.03 14.77
C VAL A 248 -28.16 21.64 15.07
N LEU A 249 -28.70 20.60 14.42
CA LEU A 249 -28.21 19.22 14.61
C LEU A 249 -26.73 19.04 14.24
N SER A 250 -26.28 19.68 13.16
CA SER A 250 -24.86 19.62 12.76
C SER A 250 -23.94 20.32 13.76
N GLN A 251 -24.37 21.46 14.30
CA GLN A 251 -23.62 22.19 15.32
C GLN A 251 -23.52 21.43 16.65
N GLU A 252 -24.58 20.76 17.07
CA GLU A 252 -24.56 19.91 18.27
C GLU A 252 -23.52 18.80 18.14
N ILE A 253 -23.46 18.13 16.98
CA ILE A 253 -22.48 17.07 16.73
C ILE A 253 -21.04 17.62 16.67
N ASP A 254 -20.83 18.78 16.03
CA ASP A 254 -19.51 19.40 15.95
C ASP A 254 -19.03 19.84 17.35
N GLN A 255 -19.92 20.39 18.19
CA GLN A 255 -19.60 20.77 19.58
C GLN A 255 -19.28 19.54 20.46
N GLU A 256 -20.03 18.45 20.35
CA GLU A 256 -19.73 17.20 21.07
C GLU A 256 -18.35 16.63 20.65
N ARG A 257 -18.01 16.70 19.37
CA ARG A 257 -16.70 16.26 18.84
C ARG A 257 -15.56 17.14 19.34
N GLU A 258 -15.75 18.45 19.41
CA GLU A 258 -14.76 19.38 19.95
C GLU A 258 -14.57 19.18 21.45
N ALA A 259 -15.64 19.01 22.20
CA ALA A 259 -15.59 18.71 23.62
C ALA A 259 -14.87 17.38 23.93
N ALA A 260 -15.12 16.35 23.13
CA ALA A 260 -14.45 15.07 23.23
C ALA A 260 -12.93 15.16 22.92
N ARG A 261 -12.54 15.99 21.94
CA ARG A 261 -11.13 16.27 21.64
C ARG A 261 -10.43 17.04 22.75
N ALA A 262 -11.12 17.98 23.39
CA ALA A 262 -10.58 18.82 24.45
C ALA A 262 -10.34 18.03 25.76
N LEU A 263 -11.09 16.96 26.01
CA LEU A 263 -10.95 16.08 27.18
C LEU A 263 -9.76 15.12 27.11
N GLY A 264 -9.01 15.09 26.01
CA GLY A 264 -7.75 14.34 25.90
C GLY A 264 -7.86 12.82 25.92
N ASP A 265 -9.06 12.25 25.87
CA ASP A 265 -9.29 10.80 25.80
C ASP A 265 -9.00 10.29 24.38
N ALA A 266 -7.69 10.06 24.11
CA ALA A 266 -7.22 9.57 22.82
C ALA A 266 -7.67 8.12 22.51
N GLU A 267 -8.14 7.35 23.49
CA GLU A 267 -8.59 5.95 23.32
C GLU A 267 -10.08 5.71 23.58
N GLY A 268 -10.75 6.55 24.39
CA GLY A 268 -12.16 6.37 24.77
C GLY A 268 -13.18 7.10 23.90
N SER A 269 -12.76 8.08 23.09
CA SER A 269 -13.64 8.97 22.30
C SER A 269 -13.57 8.77 20.80
N LYS A 270 -13.18 7.60 20.31
CA LYS A 270 -13.41 7.26 18.91
C LYS A 270 -14.91 7.10 18.71
N SER A 271 -15.53 8.03 17.96
CA SER A 271 -16.86 7.80 17.41
C SER A 271 -16.84 6.45 16.70
N LEU A 272 -17.80 5.59 17.02
CA LEU A 272 -17.93 4.26 16.41
C LEU A 272 -18.29 4.39 14.92
N LEU A 273 -18.88 5.52 14.51
CA LEU A 273 -19.32 5.79 13.15
C LEU A 273 -18.60 7.03 12.60
N THR A 274 -17.92 6.86 11.47
CA THR A 274 -17.29 7.96 10.71
C THR A 274 -18.29 8.46 9.67
N GLU A 275 -18.87 9.65 9.88
CA GLU A 275 -19.85 10.26 8.96
C GLU A 275 -19.21 11.12 7.87
N CYS A 276 -17.91 11.36 7.96
CA CYS A 276 -17.20 12.25 7.07
C CYS A 276 -16.20 11.46 6.22
N VAL A 277 -16.13 11.80 4.95
CA VAL A 277 -15.07 11.35 4.06
C VAL A 277 -13.89 12.30 4.22
N ASP A 278 -12.82 11.84 4.83
CA ASP A 278 -11.57 12.53 5.05
C ASP A 278 -10.45 12.01 4.12
N VAL A 279 -9.25 12.57 4.27
CA VAL A 279 -8.07 12.16 3.50
C VAL A 279 -7.75 10.68 3.65
N ASP A 280 -7.99 10.11 4.84
CA ASP A 280 -7.65 8.73 5.14
C ASP A 280 -8.55 7.74 4.39
N GLN A 281 -9.86 8.02 4.23
CA GLN A 281 -10.78 7.20 3.45
C GLN A 281 -10.44 7.23 1.96
N ILE A 282 -10.10 8.41 1.42
CA ILE A 282 -9.61 8.52 0.03
C ILE A 282 -8.32 7.71 -0.16
N ALA A 283 -7.39 7.82 0.80
CA ALA A 283 -6.14 7.09 0.76
C ALA A 283 -6.36 5.56 0.85
N GLU A 284 -7.35 5.11 1.62
CA GLU A 284 -7.73 3.69 1.73
C GLU A 284 -8.26 3.15 0.40
N VAL A 285 -9.14 3.89 -0.30
CA VAL A 285 -9.66 3.50 -1.61
C VAL A 285 -8.53 3.42 -2.64
N VAL A 286 -7.65 4.44 -2.69
CA VAL A 286 -6.48 4.42 -3.57
C VAL A 286 -5.58 3.21 -3.26
N SER A 287 -5.36 2.89 -1.99
CA SER A 287 -4.61 1.72 -1.56
C SER A 287 -5.25 0.42 -2.04
N ARG A 288 -6.57 0.32 -2.00
CA ARG A 288 -7.33 -0.85 -2.47
C ARG A 288 -7.20 -1.03 -3.99
N TRP A 289 -7.30 0.05 -4.76
CA TRP A 289 -7.21 0.00 -6.23
C TRP A 289 -5.80 -0.26 -6.74
N THR A 290 -4.80 0.34 -6.08
CA THR A 290 -3.40 0.29 -6.53
C THR A 290 -2.58 -0.76 -5.80
N SER A 291 -3.15 -1.37 -4.74
CA SER A 291 -2.43 -2.25 -3.81
C SER A 291 -1.22 -1.58 -3.13
N ILE A 292 -1.19 -0.23 -3.09
CA ILE A 292 -0.14 0.54 -2.43
C ILE A 292 -0.70 1.02 -1.09
N PRO A 293 -0.01 0.86 0.02
CA PRO A 293 -0.45 1.34 1.33
C PRO A 293 -0.36 2.87 1.42
N VAL A 294 -1.29 3.59 0.77
CA VAL A 294 -1.30 5.06 0.68
C VAL A 294 -1.72 5.71 2.01
N SER A 295 -2.54 5.01 2.80
CA SER A 295 -2.98 5.44 4.14
C SER A 295 -1.82 5.72 5.12
N LYS A 296 -0.64 5.14 4.86
CA LYS A 296 0.55 5.32 5.68
C LYS A 296 1.50 6.44 5.20
N LEU A 297 1.13 7.23 4.19
CA LEU A 297 1.93 8.37 3.68
C LEU A 297 1.91 9.61 4.59
N ASN A 298 1.27 9.54 5.75
CA ASN A 298 1.30 10.55 6.80
C ASN A 298 2.66 10.62 7.53
N GLN A 299 2.83 11.53 8.45
CA GLN A 299 4.11 11.89 9.10
C GLN A 299 4.97 10.69 9.60
N SER A 300 4.37 9.55 9.94
CA SER A 300 5.07 8.33 10.33
C SER A 300 5.89 7.68 9.20
N GLN A 301 5.49 7.88 7.94
CA GLN A 301 6.24 7.31 6.81
C GLN A 301 7.50 8.10 6.48
N LYS A 302 7.52 9.43 6.64
CA LYS A 302 8.74 10.20 6.49
C LYS A 302 9.81 9.69 7.47
N ALA A 303 9.41 9.39 8.71
CA ALA A 303 10.31 8.80 9.70
C ALA A 303 10.73 7.36 9.35
N ARG A 304 9.85 6.57 8.75
CA ARG A 304 10.17 5.21 8.25
C ARG A 304 11.16 5.24 7.10
N LEU A 305 10.96 6.13 6.13
CA LEU A 305 11.87 6.29 4.98
C LEU A 305 13.25 6.78 5.42
N LEU A 306 13.35 7.69 6.39
CA LEU A 306 14.64 8.10 6.95
C LEU A 306 15.39 6.93 7.61
N LYS A 307 14.68 5.98 8.22
CA LYS A 307 15.24 4.78 8.83
C LYS A 307 15.30 3.56 7.89
N LEU A 308 15.01 3.75 6.58
CA LEU A 308 14.99 2.67 5.59
C LEU A 308 16.29 1.87 5.58
N GLY A 309 17.43 2.56 5.55
CA GLY A 309 18.75 1.92 5.55
C GLY A 309 19.00 1.06 6.80
N GLU A 310 18.61 1.53 7.97
CA GLU A 310 18.75 0.78 9.23
C GLU A 310 17.86 -0.47 9.24
N ARG A 311 16.63 -0.35 8.75
CA ARG A 311 15.68 -1.46 8.70
C ARG A 311 16.13 -2.54 7.72
N MET A 312 16.57 -2.15 6.53
CA MET A 312 17.14 -3.09 5.55
C MET A 312 18.42 -3.75 6.09
N SER A 313 19.27 -3.03 6.83
CA SER A 313 20.50 -3.57 7.43
C SER A 313 20.25 -4.66 8.48
N ARG A 314 19.08 -4.68 9.12
CA ARG A 314 18.69 -5.77 10.04
C ARG A 314 18.46 -7.09 9.31
N ARG A 315 18.06 -7.03 8.03
CA ARG A 315 17.77 -8.18 7.20
C ARG A 315 18.97 -8.56 6.32
N VAL A 316 19.63 -7.56 5.74
CA VAL A 316 20.81 -7.76 4.89
C VAL A 316 22.04 -7.26 5.65
N VAL A 317 22.75 -8.21 6.28
CA VAL A 317 23.82 -7.92 7.23
C VAL A 317 25.12 -7.56 6.51
N GLY A 318 25.73 -6.42 6.90
CA GLY A 318 27.10 -6.08 6.57
C GLY A 318 27.38 -5.69 5.13
N GLN A 319 26.37 -5.38 4.31
CA GLN A 319 26.56 -4.97 2.91
C GLN A 319 26.48 -3.44 2.74
N PRO A 320 27.51 -2.79 2.15
CA PRO A 320 27.50 -1.34 1.91
C PRO A 320 26.42 -0.92 0.90
N ALA A 321 26.03 -1.80 -0.01
CA ALA A 321 24.98 -1.61 -1.00
C ALA A 321 23.65 -1.12 -0.41
N VAL A 322 23.33 -1.51 0.84
CA VAL A 322 22.11 -1.08 1.54
C VAL A 322 22.02 0.43 1.67
N LYS A 323 23.15 1.10 1.96
CA LYS A 323 23.19 2.57 2.10
C LYS A 323 22.98 3.28 0.77
N SER A 324 23.63 2.80 -0.30
CA SER A 324 23.49 3.37 -1.65
C SER A 324 22.06 3.26 -2.15
N VAL A 325 21.44 2.08 -2.02
CA VAL A 325 20.05 1.86 -2.42
C VAL A 325 19.09 2.73 -1.60
N ALA A 326 19.27 2.81 -0.27
CA ALA A 326 18.43 3.65 0.59
C ALA A 326 18.55 5.14 0.21
N ALA A 327 19.76 5.64 -0.07
CA ALA A 327 19.98 7.03 -0.46
C ALA A 327 19.33 7.36 -1.81
N ALA A 328 19.40 6.46 -2.79
CA ALA A 328 18.76 6.64 -4.09
C ALA A 328 17.23 6.67 -3.99
N VAL A 329 16.66 5.75 -3.21
CA VAL A 329 15.22 5.73 -2.95
C VAL A 329 14.75 7.00 -2.24
N LEU A 330 15.51 7.49 -1.25
CA LEU A 330 15.21 8.74 -0.56
C LEU A 330 15.20 9.94 -1.53
N ARG A 331 16.20 10.03 -2.43
CA ARG A 331 16.26 11.08 -3.46
C ARG A 331 15.04 11.03 -4.37
N SER A 332 14.66 9.85 -4.82
CA SER A 332 13.47 9.68 -5.68
C SER A 332 12.18 10.07 -4.96
N ARG A 333 11.99 9.64 -3.71
CA ARG A 333 10.79 9.98 -2.92
C ARG A 333 10.73 11.46 -2.52
N ALA A 334 11.86 12.15 -2.46
CA ALA A 334 11.94 13.59 -2.27
C ALA A 334 11.57 14.40 -3.54
N GLY A 335 11.30 13.75 -4.67
CA GLY A 335 11.00 14.41 -5.95
C GLY A 335 12.24 14.95 -6.67
N LEU A 336 13.45 14.53 -6.27
CA LEU A 336 14.71 14.94 -6.85
C LEU A 336 15.24 13.94 -7.90
N ALA A 337 14.44 12.93 -8.26
CA ALA A 337 14.79 12.00 -9.34
C ALA A 337 14.64 12.66 -10.72
N ARG A 338 15.32 12.10 -11.69
CA ARG A 338 15.18 12.54 -13.09
C ARG A 338 13.75 12.20 -13.57
N PRO A 339 13.07 13.13 -14.27
CA PRO A 339 11.76 12.84 -14.85
C PRO A 339 11.90 11.73 -15.90
N ASN A 340 10.85 10.94 -16.07
CA ASN A 340 10.75 9.88 -17.06
C ASN A 340 11.80 8.74 -16.93
N GLN A 341 12.29 8.48 -15.72
CA GLN A 341 13.16 7.34 -15.44
C GLN A 341 12.62 6.52 -14.27
N PRO A 342 12.96 5.22 -14.15
CA PRO A 342 12.61 4.42 -12.98
C PRO A 342 13.04 5.09 -11.68
N THR A 343 12.30 4.82 -10.59
CA THR A 343 12.61 5.32 -9.23
C THR A 343 14.06 5.07 -8.82
N GLY A 344 14.66 3.99 -9.33
CA GLY A 344 16.07 3.65 -9.20
C GLY A 344 16.41 2.45 -10.06
N SER A 345 17.62 2.45 -10.61
CA SER A 345 18.16 1.35 -11.40
C SER A 345 19.52 0.96 -10.84
N PHE A 346 19.66 -0.28 -10.38
CA PHE A 346 20.83 -0.76 -9.67
C PHE A 346 21.40 -2.02 -10.31
N MET A 347 22.73 -2.09 -10.37
CA MET A 347 23.42 -3.34 -10.68
C MET A 347 24.09 -3.88 -9.40
N PHE A 348 23.76 -5.11 -9.03
CA PHE A 348 24.32 -5.79 -7.87
C PHE A 348 25.37 -6.81 -8.32
N LEU A 349 26.64 -6.49 -8.06
CA LEU A 349 27.80 -7.32 -8.42
C LEU A 349 28.29 -8.09 -7.19
N GLY A 350 28.74 -9.31 -7.38
CA GLY A 350 29.38 -10.07 -6.32
C GLY A 350 29.11 -11.57 -6.35
N PRO A 351 29.74 -12.35 -5.45
CA PRO A 351 29.60 -13.81 -5.41
C PRO A 351 28.19 -14.26 -5.09
N THR A 352 27.91 -15.56 -5.25
CA THR A 352 26.62 -16.13 -4.92
C THR A 352 26.44 -16.16 -3.39
N GLY A 353 25.16 -16.11 -2.92
CA GLY A 353 24.85 -16.25 -1.50
C GLY A 353 25.23 -15.08 -0.58
N VAL A 354 25.60 -13.91 -1.12
CA VAL A 354 25.95 -12.71 -0.33
C VAL A 354 24.77 -11.80 0.00
N GLY A 355 23.57 -12.13 -0.49
CA GLY A 355 22.34 -11.41 -0.17
C GLY A 355 21.81 -10.47 -1.25
N LYS A 356 22.23 -10.58 -2.52
CA LYS A 356 21.75 -9.74 -3.64
C LYS A 356 20.22 -9.82 -3.80
N THR A 357 19.68 -11.01 -3.95
CA THR A 357 18.23 -11.25 -4.08
C THR A 357 17.48 -10.92 -2.79
N GLU A 358 18.10 -11.12 -1.62
CA GLU A 358 17.50 -10.80 -0.31
C GLU A 358 17.36 -9.28 -0.13
N LEU A 359 18.29 -8.48 -0.64
CA LEU A 359 18.17 -7.02 -0.63
C LEU A 359 17.00 -6.55 -1.49
N ALA A 360 16.77 -7.17 -2.65
CA ALA A 360 15.61 -6.88 -3.50
C ALA A 360 14.28 -7.20 -2.79
N LYS A 361 14.20 -8.36 -2.10
CA LYS A 361 13.04 -8.73 -1.29
C LYS A 361 12.81 -7.77 -0.12
N ALA A 362 13.89 -7.42 0.60
CA ALA A 362 13.83 -6.48 1.70
C ALA A 362 13.35 -5.10 1.22
N LEU A 363 13.83 -4.64 0.06
CA LEU A 363 13.41 -3.38 -0.53
C LEU A 363 11.92 -3.40 -0.91
N ALA A 364 11.43 -4.47 -1.53
CA ALA A 364 10.01 -4.63 -1.86
C ALA A 364 9.13 -4.62 -0.60
N GLY A 365 9.53 -5.35 0.45
CA GLY A 365 8.84 -5.37 1.73
C GLY A 365 8.82 -4.02 2.45
N GLU A 366 9.89 -3.22 2.35
CA GLU A 366 9.96 -1.91 3.00
C GLU A 366 9.25 -0.80 2.22
N LEU A 367 9.29 -0.83 0.88
CA LEU A 367 8.67 0.19 0.03
C LEU A 367 7.18 -0.06 -0.20
N PHE A 368 6.79 -1.34 -0.35
CA PHE A 368 5.44 -1.73 -0.77
C PHE A 368 4.74 -2.63 0.26
N ASP A 369 5.30 -2.76 1.48
CA ASP A 369 4.80 -3.57 2.61
C ASP A 369 4.57 -5.06 2.28
N SER A 370 4.98 -5.54 1.11
CA SER A 370 4.85 -6.94 0.70
C SER A 370 5.97 -7.36 -0.27
N GLU A 371 6.58 -8.50 0.01
CA GLU A 371 7.55 -9.12 -0.91
C GLU A 371 6.92 -9.58 -2.23
N LYS A 372 5.58 -9.71 -2.28
CA LYS A 372 4.84 -10.09 -3.49
C LYS A 372 4.86 -9.00 -4.58
N HIS A 373 5.27 -7.76 -4.25
CA HIS A 373 5.50 -6.69 -5.21
C HIS A 373 6.88 -6.76 -5.89
N MET A 374 7.56 -7.88 -5.78
CA MET A 374 8.78 -8.17 -6.52
C MET A 374 8.45 -9.07 -7.73
N VAL A 375 8.80 -8.58 -8.92
CA VAL A 375 8.77 -9.36 -10.17
C VAL A 375 10.18 -9.87 -10.42
N ARG A 376 10.38 -11.18 -10.38
CA ARG A 376 11.66 -11.80 -10.66
C ARG A 376 11.66 -12.41 -12.06
N ILE A 377 12.66 -12.05 -12.83
CA ILE A 377 12.90 -12.57 -14.18
C ILE A 377 14.32 -13.13 -14.21
N ASP A 378 14.45 -14.41 -14.49
CA ASP A 378 15.74 -15.09 -14.61
C ASP A 378 16.26 -14.95 -16.03
N MET A 379 17.38 -14.27 -16.20
CA MET A 379 17.95 -14.01 -17.52
C MET A 379 18.57 -15.25 -18.17
N SER A 380 18.77 -16.33 -17.45
CA SER A 380 19.17 -17.62 -18.02
C SER A 380 18.12 -18.22 -18.98
N GLU A 381 16.84 -17.82 -18.83
CA GLU A 381 15.76 -18.18 -19.76
C GLU A 381 15.73 -17.32 -21.04
N TYR A 382 16.56 -16.27 -21.11
CA TYR A 382 16.55 -15.25 -22.17
C TYR A 382 17.89 -15.18 -22.91
N MET A 383 18.54 -16.31 -23.11
CA MET A 383 19.81 -16.43 -23.84
C MET A 383 19.64 -16.32 -25.36
N GLU A 384 18.45 -16.61 -25.88
CA GLU A 384 18.17 -16.62 -27.31
C GLU A 384 17.48 -15.34 -27.77
N LYS A 385 17.72 -14.94 -29.03
CA LYS A 385 17.11 -13.74 -29.63
C LYS A 385 15.58 -13.77 -29.59
N HIS A 386 14.98 -14.94 -29.80
CA HIS A 386 13.52 -15.09 -29.80
C HIS A 386 12.88 -14.89 -28.42
N SER A 387 13.63 -15.00 -27.36
CA SER A 387 13.10 -14.83 -26.00
C SER A 387 12.74 -13.39 -25.66
N VAL A 388 13.19 -12.38 -26.45
CA VAL A 388 12.75 -10.98 -26.32
C VAL A 388 11.23 -10.86 -26.44
N SER A 389 10.62 -11.64 -27.35
CA SER A 389 9.15 -11.64 -27.52
C SER A 389 8.40 -12.13 -26.27
N ARG A 390 9.01 -12.92 -25.40
CA ARG A 390 8.40 -13.33 -24.13
C ARG A 390 8.34 -12.17 -23.13
N LEU A 391 9.30 -11.22 -23.19
CA LEU A 391 9.33 -10.05 -22.30
C LEU A 391 8.33 -8.98 -22.70
N VAL A 392 8.28 -8.66 -24.03
CA VAL A 392 7.51 -7.53 -24.57
C VAL A 392 6.19 -7.98 -25.19
N GLY A 393 6.08 -9.24 -25.58
CA GLY A 393 4.94 -9.84 -26.27
C GLY A 393 5.31 -10.28 -27.69
N ALA A 394 4.58 -11.26 -28.21
CA ALA A 394 4.79 -11.78 -29.56
C ALA A 394 4.25 -10.78 -30.61
N PRO A 395 4.93 -10.58 -31.75
CA PRO A 395 4.45 -9.72 -32.81
C PRO A 395 3.14 -10.25 -33.43
N PRO A 396 2.35 -9.39 -34.11
CA PRO A 396 1.10 -9.79 -34.74
C PRO A 396 1.27 -11.00 -35.67
N GLY A 397 0.38 -11.97 -35.57
CA GLY A 397 0.41 -13.20 -36.35
C GLY A 397 1.15 -14.38 -35.73
N TYR A 398 1.79 -14.21 -34.59
CA TYR A 398 2.42 -15.32 -33.85
C TYR A 398 1.53 -15.82 -32.72
N VAL A 399 1.68 -17.11 -32.36
CA VAL A 399 0.97 -17.72 -31.24
C VAL A 399 1.37 -17.02 -29.94
N GLY A 400 0.36 -16.60 -29.15
CA GLY A 400 0.58 -15.91 -27.87
C GLY A 400 0.59 -14.37 -27.97
N HIS A 401 0.27 -13.77 -29.12
CA HIS A 401 0.17 -12.31 -29.28
C HIS A 401 -0.81 -11.68 -28.29
N ASP A 402 -1.98 -12.29 -28.06
CA ASP A 402 -3.01 -11.76 -27.14
C ASP A 402 -2.63 -11.84 -25.65
N ALA A 403 -1.63 -12.66 -25.30
CA ALA A 403 -1.22 -12.84 -23.91
C ALA A 403 -0.37 -11.69 -23.36
N GLY A 404 0.17 -10.82 -24.24
CA GLY A 404 1.11 -9.77 -23.85
C GLY A 404 2.48 -10.28 -23.39
N GLY A 405 3.40 -9.38 -23.06
CA GLY A 405 4.74 -9.75 -22.56
C GLY A 405 4.76 -9.99 -21.06
N GLN A 406 5.59 -10.91 -20.62
CA GLN A 406 5.73 -11.25 -19.20
C GLN A 406 6.13 -10.04 -18.34
N LEU A 407 7.07 -9.21 -18.81
CA LEU A 407 7.52 -8.01 -18.13
C LEU A 407 6.45 -6.91 -18.21
N THR A 408 5.96 -6.63 -19.42
CA THR A 408 5.01 -5.54 -19.66
C THR A 408 3.70 -5.76 -18.94
N GLU A 409 3.16 -6.99 -18.95
CA GLU A 409 1.91 -7.32 -18.29
C GLU A 409 2.06 -7.32 -16.76
N ALA A 410 3.20 -7.79 -16.21
CA ALA A 410 3.46 -7.76 -14.77
C ALA A 410 3.50 -6.32 -14.24
N VAL A 411 4.19 -5.40 -14.95
CA VAL A 411 4.28 -3.99 -14.56
C VAL A 411 2.96 -3.25 -14.81
N ARG A 412 2.25 -3.55 -15.89
CA ARG A 412 0.92 -2.99 -16.15
C ARG A 412 -0.07 -3.30 -15.03
N ARG A 413 -0.04 -4.53 -14.51
CA ARG A 413 -0.89 -4.93 -13.37
C ARG A 413 -0.42 -4.34 -12.04
N ARG A 414 0.90 -4.14 -11.88
CA ARG A 414 1.52 -3.63 -10.65
C ARG A 414 2.57 -2.56 -10.99
N PRO A 415 2.15 -1.31 -11.25
CA PRO A 415 3.06 -0.22 -11.62
C PRO A 415 4.09 0.10 -10.52
N TYR A 416 3.78 -0.24 -9.27
CA TYR A 416 4.66 -0.05 -8.11
C TYR A 416 5.24 -1.39 -7.70
N SER A 417 6.39 -1.74 -8.27
CA SER A 417 7.05 -3.01 -8.05
C SER A 417 8.56 -2.89 -8.09
N VAL A 418 9.24 -3.87 -7.49
CA VAL A 418 10.67 -4.08 -7.65
C VAL A 418 10.84 -5.14 -8.74
N ILE A 419 11.53 -4.79 -9.81
CA ILE A 419 11.82 -5.71 -10.91
C ILE A 419 13.26 -6.19 -10.71
N LEU A 420 13.41 -7.50 -10.54
CA LEU A 420 14.69 -8.16 -10.38
C LEU A 420 15.02 -8.99 -11.62
N PHE A 421 16.03 -8.57 -12.36
CA PHE A 421 16.65 -9.34 -13.43
C PHE A 421 17.84 -10.11 -12.85
N ASP A 422 17.68 -11.41 -12.69
CA ASP A 422 18.73 -12.26 -12.10
C ASP A 422 19.66 -12.81 -13.18
N GLU A 423 20.97 -12.84 -12.91
CA GLU A 423 22.03 -13.34 -13.83
C GLU A 423 22.05 -12.63 -15.20
N VAL A 424 22.06 -11.28 -15.18
CA VAL A 424 21.93 -10.44 -16.39
C VAL A 424 23.04 -10.68 -17.41
N GLU A 425 24.20 -11.19 -17.01
CA GLU A 425 25.30 -11.59 -17.88
C GLU A 425 24.96 -12.72 -18.87
N LYS A 426 23.92 -13.48 -18.60
CA LYS A 426 23.47 -14.58 -19.48
C LYS A 426 22.50 -14.12 -20.55
N ALA A 427 21.96 -12.91 -20.43
CA ALA A 427 20.95 -12.38 -21.35
C ALA A 427 21.51 -12.15 -22.75
N HIS A 428 20.67 -12.39 -23.77
CA HIS A 428 21.02 -12.01 -25.15
C HIS A 428 21.17 -10.47 -25.26
N PRO A 429 22.11 -9.94 -26.09
CA PRO A 429 22.29 -8.49 -26.26
C PRO A 429 21.04 -7.72 -26.64
N ASP A 430 20.11 -8.32 -27.41
CA ASP A 430 18.86 -7.68 -27.79
C ASP A 430 17.91 -7.47 -26.60
N VAL A 431 17.97 -8.33 -25.58
CA VAL A 431 17.25 -8.14 -24.31
C VAL A 431 17.80 -6.91 -23.57
N LEU A 432 19.13 -6.74 -23.54
CA LEU A 432 19.76 -5.57 -22.94
C LEU A 432 19.36 -4.27 -23.67
N ASN A 433 19.18 -4.31 -24.99
CA ASN A 433 18.71 -3.17 -25.77
C ASN A 433 17.27 -2.76 -25.39
N VAL A 434 16.38 -3.73 -25.10
CA VAL A 434 15.03 -3.43 -24.58
C VAL A 434 15.10 -2.82 -23.18
N LEU A 435 15.99 -3.32 -22.32
CA LEU A 435 16.19 -2.75 -20.99
C LEU A 435 16.74 -1.33 -21.05
N LEU A 436 17.57 -0.98 -22.04
CA LEU A 436 18.03 0.40 -22.26
C LEU A 436 16.85 1.36 -22.43
N GLN A 437 15.85 0.99 -23.22
CA GLN A 437 14.64 1.82 -23.38
C GLN A 437 13.91 2.04 -22.06
N VAL A 438 13.79 1.01 -21.24
CA VAL A 438 13.18 1.12 -19.90
C VAL A 438 13.98 2.07 -19.00
N LEU A 439 15.32 2.00 -19.05
CA LEU A 439 16.20 2.82 -18.20
C LEU A 439 16.26 4.29 -18.65
N ASP A 440 16.08 4.57 -19.95
CA ASP A 440 16.13 5.93 -20.50
C ASP A 440 14.80 6.65 -20.46
N ASP A 441 13.78 6.02 -21.07
CA ASP A 441 12.48 6.64 -21.29
C ASP A 441 11.48 6.30 -20.17
N GLY A 442 11.82 5.35 -19.29
CA GLY A 442 10.91 4.84 -18.25
C GLY A 442 9.63 4.23 -18.82
N ARG A 443 9.62 3.89 -20.10
CA ARG A 443 8.44 3.36 -20.81
C ARG A 443 8.85 2.24 -21.75
N LEU A 444 7.93 1.31 -21.94
CA LEU A 444 8.11 0.22 -22.90
C LEU A 444 6.76 -0.03 -23.61
N THR A 445 6.79 -0.07 -24.94
CA THR A 445 5.59 -0.38 -25.71
C THR A 445 5.53 -1.89 -25.93
N ASP A 446 4.39 -2.50 -25.58
CA ASP A 446 4.16 -3.93 -25.79
C ASP A 446 3.82 -4.23 -27.26
N SER A 447 3.74 -5.51 -27.60
CA SER A 447 3.37 -5.98 -28.95
C SER A 447 1.96 -5.59 -29.37
N LEU A 448 1.08 -5.23 -28.43
CA LEU A 448 -0.29 -4.77 -28.67
C LEU A 448 -0.35 -3.24 -28.88
N GLY A 449 0.80 -2.55 -28.93
CA GLY A 449 0.87 -1.09 -29.07
C GLY A 449 0.58 -0.31 -27.79
N ARG A 450 0.49 -0.98 -26.64
CA ARG A 450 0.23 -0.33 -25.35
C ARG A 450 1.53 0.11 -24.72
N THR A 451 1.62 1.37 -24.30
CA THR A 451 2.78 1.88 -23.58
C THR A 451 2.65 1.62 -22.09
N VAL A 452 3.61 0.91 -21.52
CA VAL A 452 3.69 0.58 -20.08
C VAL A 452 4.69 1.50 -19.42
N ASP A 453 4.31 2.12 -18.28
CA ASP A 453 5.12 3.07 -17.53
C ASP A 453 5.91 2.36 -16.42
N PHE A 454 7.24 2.54 -16.41
CA PHE A 454 8.19 2.01 -15.45
C PHE A 454 8.72 3.06 -14.48
N CYS A 455 8.29 4.32 -14.55
CA CYS A 455 8.80 5.42 -13.70
C CYS A 455 8.64 5.14 -12.20
N ASN A 456 7.62 4.37 -11.82
CA ASN A 456 7.35 4.03 -10.43
C ASN A 456 7.97 2.70 -9.98
N THR A 457 8.74 2.03 -10.85
CA THR A 457 9.41 0.77 -10.53
C THR A 457 10.84 1.01 -10.02
N VAL A 458 11.37 0.04 -9.29
CA VAL A 458 12.79 -0.06 -8.97
C VAL A 458 13.37 -1.24 -9.74
N VAL A 459 14.32 -0.97 -10.62
CA VAL A 459 14.98 -1.97 -11.46
C VAL A 459 16.27 -2.44 -10.79
N ILE A 460 16.41 -3.72 -10.57
CA ILE A 460 17.59 -4.35 -9.96
C ILE A 460 18.10 -5.43 -10.93
N LEU A 461 19.36 -5.33 -11.27
CA LEU A 461 20.08 -6.28 -12.12
C LEU A 461 21.10 -7.00 -11.25
N THR A 462 21.12 -8.32 -11.22
CA THR A 462 22.16 -9.06 -10.49
C THR A 462 23.13 -9.70 -11.45
N SER A 463 24.42 -9.70 -11.08
CA SER A 463 25.46 -10.36 -11.85
C SER A 463 26.51 -11.00 -10.93
N ASN A 464 27.10 -12.08 -11.41
CA ASN A 464 28.20 -12.78 -10.75
C ASN A 464 29.57 -12.47 -11.39
N ILE A 465 29.61 -11.57 -12.39
CA ILE A 465 30.87 -11.13 -13.03
C ILE A 465 31.76 -10.48 -11.98
N GLY A 466 33.05 -10.74 -12.03
CA GLY A 466 34.05 -10.21 -11.10
C GLY A 466 34.08 -10.88 -9.72
N ALA A 467 33.19 -11.85 -9.45
CA ALA A 467 33.11 -12.52 -8.15
C ALA A 467 34.44 -13.17 -7.73
N ARG A 468 35.21 -13.74 -8.68
CA ARG A 468 36.49 -14.39 -8.41
C ARG A 468 37.53 -13.41 -7.86
N HIS A 469 37.58 -12.17 -8.36
CA HIS A 469 38.52 -11.15 -7.90
C HIS A 469 38.20 -10.71 -6.46
N LEU A 470 36.94 -10.60 -6.12
CA LEU A 470 36.47 -10.24 -4.77
C LEU A 470 36.78 -11.34 -3.75
N LEU A 471 36.68 -12.62 -4.14
CA LEU A 471 37.02 -13.76 -3.27
C LEU A 471 38.52 -13.88 -3.05
N GLN A 472 39.34 -13.68 -4.08
CA GLN A 472 40.81 -13.72 -3.99
C GLN A 472 41.38 -12.63 -3.09
N GLU A 473 40.78 -11.43 -3.11
CA GLU A 473 41.16 -10.33 -2.23
C GLU A 473 40.92 -10.68 -0.77
N GLN A 474 39.77 -11.28 -0.44
CA GLN A 474 39.49 -11.71 0.93
C GLN A 474 40.49 -12.74 1.45
N ALA A 475 40.88 -13.69 0.60
CA ALA A 475 41.89 -14.68 0.95
C ALA A 475 43.29 -14.07 1.16
N SER A 476 43.67 -13.02 0.41
CA SER A 476 44.92 -12.32 0.56
C SER A 476 44.96 -11.38 1.77
N THR A 477 43.85 -10.72 2.08
CA THR A 477 43.72 -9.79 3.23
C THR A 477 43.75 -10.54 4.57
N SER A 478 43.28 -11.78 4.61
CA SER A 478 43.34 -12.63 5.81
C SER A 478 44.80 -13.00 6.18
N LYS A 479 45.71 -13.04 5.20
CA LYS A 479 47.16 -13.31 5.41
C LYS A 479 48.00 -12.06 5.74
N ARG A 480 47.48 -10.83 5.51
CA ARG A 480 48.17 -9.56 5.74
C ARG A 480 47.51 -8.69 6.80
N ARG A 481 47.43 -9.17 8.04
CA ARG A 481 47.05 -8.32 9.17
C ARG A 481 48.28 -7.69 9.79
N LYS A 482 48.76 -6.53 9.23
CA LYS A 482 49.51 -5.51 9.98
C LYS A 482 49.54 -4.18 9.22
N VAL A 483 48.99 -3.15 9.93
CA VAL A 483 49.34 -1.71 9.88
C VAL A 483 49.00 -0.92 8.61
N SER A 484 47.99 -0.02 8.70
CA SER A 484 48.22 1.42 8.82
C SER A 484 46.89 2.16 8.96
N SER A 485 46.82 2.94 10.02
CA SER A 485 45.86 4.01 10.25
C SER A 485 46.23 5.21 9.43
N SER A 486 45.37 5.71 8.55
CA SER A 486 45.16 7.15 8.29
C SER A 486 44.28 7.39 7.05
N GLY A 487 43.23 8.24 7.25
CA GLY A 487 42.72 9.16 6.21
C GLY A 487 41.74 8.60 5.20
N GLU A 488 40.49 8.94 5.38
CA GLU A 488 39.39 8.78 4.43
C GLU A 488 39.73 9.29 3.02
N LYS A 489 39.89 8.36 2.08
CA LYS A 489 39.45 8.49 0.67
C LYS A 489 38.81 7.16 0.32
N ILE A 490 37.60 7.18 -0.21
CA ILE A 490 36.91 6.02 -0.76
C ILE A 490 37.69 5.62 -2.04
N SER A 491 38.79 4.94 -1.87
CA SER A 491 39.49 4.23 -2.93
C SER A 491 38.91 2.83 -2.99
N LEU A 492 38.41 2.45 -4.15
CA LEU A 492 38.03 1.07 -4.45
C LEU A 492 39.23 0.17 -4.12
N SER A 493 38.96 -1.00 -3.57
CA SER A 493 40.01 -1.99 -3.36
C SER A 493 40.47 -2.57 -4.71
N GLN A 494 41.69 -3.11 -4.79
CA GLN A 494 42.20 -3.68 -6.03
C GLN A 494 41.28 -4.79 -6.61
N GLY A 495 40.63 -5.55 -5.77
CA GLY A 495 39.64 -6.55 -6.21
C GLY A 495 38.37 -5.93 -6.78
N GLU A 496 37.91 -4.83 -6.18
CA GLU A 496 36.76 -4.07 -6.67
C GLU A 496 37.03 -3.39 -8.01
N GLU A 497 38.25 -2.84 -8.20
CA GLU A 497 38.70 -2.25 -9.48
C GLU A 497 38.73 -3.29 -10.61
N ARG A 498 39.35 -4.45 -10.38
CA ARG A 498 39.37 -5.54 -11.37
C ARG A 498 38.01 -6.09 -11.70
N ALA A 499 37.14 -6.22 -10.69
CA ALA A 499 35.75 -6.64 -10.92
C ALA A 499 35.01 -5.63 -11.80
N MET A 500 35.24 -4.33 -11.59
CA MET A 500 34.64 -3.28 -12.40
C MET A 500 35.16 -3.27 -13.84
N GLU A 501 36.48 -3.52 -14.03
CA GLU A 501 37.06 -3.67 -15.37
C GLU A 501 36.46 -4.84 -16.16
N GLU A 502 36.19 -5.98 -15.48
CA GLU A 502 35.56 -7.14 -16.09
C GLU A 502 34.11 -6.84 -16.50
N VAL A 503 33.37 -6.11 -15.67
CA VAL A 503 32.02 -5.65 -15.97
C VAL A 503 32.00 -4.69 -17.17
N GLN A 504 32.94 -3.74 -17.23
CA GLN A 504 33.08 -2.81 -18.37
C GLN A 504 33.46 -3.50 -19.68
N LYS A 505 34.14 -4.63 -19.63
CA LYS A 505 34.42 -5.45 -20.82
C LYS A 505 33.21 -6.22 -21.32
N HIS A 506 32.32 -6.61 -20.40
CA HIS A 506 31.14 -7.44 -20.73
C HIS A 506 29.93 -6.61 -21.15
N PHE A 507 29.66 -5.52 -20.44
CA PHE A 507 28.51 -4.65 -20.72
C PHE A 507 28.96 -3.39 -21.48
N ARG A 508 28.13 -2.94 -22.43
CA ARG A 508 28.38 -1.70 -23.16
C ARG A 508 28.40 -0.50 -22.21
N PRO A 509 29.30 0.47 -22.43
CA PRO A 509 29.36 1.68 -21.58
C PRO A 509 28.04 2.44 -21.50
N GLU A 510 27.25 2.44 -22.59
CA GLU A 510 25.93 3.06 -22.65
C GLU A 510 24.99 2.46 -21.60
N PHE A 511 25.01 1.14 -21.45
CA PHE A 511 24.16 0.45 -20.47
C PHE A 511 24.54 0.79 -19.03
N LEU A 512 25.85 0.78 -18.73
CA LEU A 512 26.35 1.07 -17.37
C LEU A 512 26.09 2.53 -16.96
N ASN A 513 26.17 3.48 -17.89
CA ASN A 513 25.95 4.91 -17.63
C ASN A 513 24.47 5.26 -17.37
N ARG A 514 23.52 4.37 -17.72
CA ARG A 514 22.09 4.55 -17.46
C ARG A 514 21.65 4.05 -16.09
N LEU A 515 22.51 3.30 -15.43
CA LEU A 515 22.26 2.82 -14.07
C LEU A 515 22.42 3.96 -13.06
N SER A 516 21.56 3.98 -12.04
CA SER A 516 21.64 4.95 -10.95
C SER A 516 22.86 4.70 -10.06
N ASP A 517 23.21 3.43 -9.84
CA ASP A 517 24.38 3.03 -9.08
C ASP A 517 24.77 1.57 -9.35
N ILE A 518 26.08 1.26 -9.22
CA ILE A 518 26.61 -0.09 -9.30
C ILE A 518 27.09 -0.49 -7.91
N CYS A 519 26.39 -1.43 -7.31
CA CYS A 519 26.59 -1.84 -5.92
C CYS A 519 27.41 -3.13 -5.85
N ILE A 520 28.61 -3.07 -5.29
CA ILE A 520 29.48 -4.23 -5.09
C ILE A 520 29.18 -4.87 -3.74
N PHE A 521 28.80 -6.15 -3.77
CA PHE A 521 28.55 -6.97 -2.58
C PHE A 521 29.84 -7.67 -2.17
N LYS A 522 30.24 -7.43 -0.93
CA LYS A 522 31.45 -8.06 -0.37
C LYS A 522 31.16 -9.48 0.12
N PRO A 523 32.13 -10.39 0.01
CA PRO A 523 32.03 -11.70 0.62
C PRO A 523 31.76 -11.60 2.12
N LEU A 524 30.95 -12.53 2.66
CA LEU A 524 30.50 -12.49 4.06
C LEU A 524 31.62 -12.92 5.03
N LYS A 525 31.77 -12.17 6.12
CA LYS A 525 32.67 -12.52 7.21
C LYS A 525 31.99 -13.49 8.20
N THR A 526 32.78 -14.23 8.97
CA THR A 526 32.27 -15.22 9.95
C THR A 526 31.26 -14.62 10.94
N GLU A 527 31.52 -13.40 11.43
CA GLU A 527 30.61 -12.69 12.35
C GLU A 527 29.27 -12.36 11.70
N GLN A 528 29.28 -12.02 10.41
CA GLN A 528 28.07 -11.73 9.64
C GLN A 528 27.27 -13.02 9.40
N LEU A 529 27.94 -14.14 9.15
CA LEU A 529 27.31 -15.46 9.01
C LEU A 529 26.64 -15.91 10.30
N LYS A 530 27.24 -15.67 11.48
CA LYS A 530 26.59 -15.91 12.77
C LYS A 530 25.30 -15.11 12.93
N THR A 531 25.34 -13.84 12.52
CA THR A 531 24.13 -12.99 12.57
C THR A 531 23.05 -13.50 11.62
N ILE A 532 23.40 -13.93 10.40
CA ILE A 532 22.47 -14.50 9.44
C ILE A 532 21.88 -15.82 9.97
N CYS A 533 22.72 -16.67 10.57
CA CYS A 533 22.28 -17.91 11.21
C CYS A 533 21.24 -17.62 12.30
N ASN A 534 21.48 -16.63 13.15
CA ASN A 534 20.54 -16.22 14.19
C ASN A 534 19.21 -15.69 13.62
N ILE A 535 19.24 -14.97 12.49
CA ILE A 535 18.01 -14.53 11.80
C ILE A 535 17.19 -15.73 11.33
N HIS A 536 17.83 -16.73 10.71
CA HIS A 536 17.14 -17.96 10.26
C HIS A 536 16.57 -18.75 11.44
N ILE A 537 17.35 -18.94 12.50
CA ILE A 537 16.89 -19.63 13.72
C ILE A 537 15.72 -18.89 14.36
N SER A 538 15.79 -17.57 14.46
CA SER A 538 14.68 -16.75 15.00
C SER A 538 13.40 -16.86 14.16
N ALA A 539 13.52 -17.01 12.84
CA ALA A 539 12.38 -17.25 11.96
C ALA A 539 11.76 -18.63 12.17
N ILE A 540 12.59 -19.65 12.43
CA ILE A 540 12.16 -21.00 12.79
C ILE A 540 11.48 -20.99 14.16
N ALA A 541 12.11 -20.36 15.16
CA ALA A 541 11.55 -20.23 16.51
C ALA A 541 10.16 -19.60 16.51
N LYS A 542 9.93 -18.56 15.70
CA LYS A 542 8.60 -17.95 15.53
C LYS A 542 7.57 -18.90 14.92
N ARG A 543 7.97 -19.74 13.96
CA ARG A 543 7.07 -20.74 13.37
C ARG A 543 6.71 -21.84 14.37
N ILE A 544 7.68 -22.30 15.14
CA ILE A 544 7.47 -23.35 16.15
C ILE A 544 6.69 -22.79 17.35
N ALA A 545 6.87 -21.53 17.71
CA ALA A 545 6.10 -20.86 18.77
C ALA A 545 4.59 -20.85 18.48
N SER A 546 4.16 -20.85 17.20
CA SER A 546 2.74 -20.99 16.85
C SER A 546 2.16 -22.36 17.23
N SER A 547 3.01 -23.38 17.37
CA SER A 547 2.66 -24.72 17.88
C SER A 547 2.89 -24.85 19.40
N GLY A 548 3.09 -23.72 20.10
CA GLY A 548 3.23 -23.69 21.55
C GLY A 548 4.57 -24.18 22.10
N ILE A 549 5.60 -24.36 21.26
CA ILE A 549 6.93 -24.83 21.66
C ILE A 549 7.89 -23.64 21.61
N LEU A 550 8.66 -23.44 22.69
CA LEU A 550 9.70 -22.41 22.75
C LEU A 550 11.05 -23.04 22.37
N LEU A 551 11.79 -22.38 21.49
CA LEU A 551 13.11 -22.80 21.05
C LEU A 551 14.18 -21.92 21.70
N ASP A 552 15.11 -22.53 22.45
CA ASP A 552 16.29 -21.88 23.03
C ASP A 552 17.56 -22.51 22.44
N VAL A 553 18.37 -21.68 21.76
CA VAL A 553 19.59 -22.12 21.08
C VAL A 553 20.80 -21.48 21.74
N LYS A 554 21.71 -22.31 22.24
CA LYS A 554 22.91 -21.83 22.90
C LYS A 554 23.92 -21.23 21.92
N PRO A 555 24.69 -20.19 22.31
CA PRO A 555 25.69 -19.54 21.45
C PRO A 555 26.71 -20.48 20.76
N PRO A 556 27.23 -21.54 21.41
CA PRO A 556 28.17 -22.47 20.77
C PRO A 556 27.60 -23.17 19.54
N VAL A 557 26.26 -23.39 19.48
CA VAL A 557 25.58 -24.00 18.34
C VAL A 557 25.73 -23.15 17.07
N LEU A 558 25.69 -21.84 17.22
CA LEU A 558 25.90 -20.92 16.08
C LEU A 558 27.31 -21.06 15.50
N ASP A 559 28.31 -21.22 16.35
CA ASP A 559 29.70 -21.40 15.94
C ASP A 559 29.91 -22.71 15.20
N PHE A 560 29.29 -23.78 15.70
CA PHE A 560 29.31 -25.09 15.05
C PHE A 560 28.65 -25.05 13.68
N ILE A 561 27.44 -24.50 13.58
CA ILE A 561 26.69 -24.40 12.30
C ILE A 561 27.51 -23.63 11.28
N VAL A 562 28.10 -22.48 11.68
CA VAL A 562 28.90 -21.67 10.76
C VAL A 562 30.17 -22.40 10.33
N LYS A 563 30.83 -23.15 11.21
CA LYS A 563 32.04 -23.91 10.92
C LYS A 563 31.78 -25.02 9.90
N GLU A 564 30.69 -25.78 10.09
CA GLU A 564 30.35 -26.92 9.23
C GLU A 564 29.73 -26.50 7.88
N ALA A 565 28.92 -25.43 7.87
CA ALA A 565 28.16 -25.01 6.70
C ALA A 565 28.82 -23.91 5.85
N TYR A 566 29.97 -23.37 6.27
CA TYR A 566 30.61 -22.25 5.54
C TYR A 566 31.39 -22.72 4.33
N ASP A 567 30.97 -22.24 3.16
CA ASP A 567 31.71 -22.35 1.92
C ASP A 567 31.95 -20.91 1.36
N PRO A 568 33.21 -20.48 1.21
CA PRO A 568 33.53 -19.16 0.69
C PRO A 568 32.95 -18.85 -0.70
N GLU A 569 32.80 -19.86 -1.57
CA GLU A 569 32.29 -19.68 -2.92
C GLU A 569 30.75 -19.58 -2.97
N LEU A 570 30.07 -20.31 -2.09
CA LEU A 570 28.61 -20.39 -2.05
C LEU A 570 27.95 -19.43 -1.01
N GLY A 571 28.76 -18.81 -0.16
CA GLY A 571 28.32 -17.80 0.82
C GLY A 571 27.36 -18.37 1.87
N ALA A 572 26.20 -17.73 2.05
CA ALA A 572 25.21 -18.15 3.03
C ALA A 572 24.21 -19.22 2.54
N ARG A 573 24.25 -19.65 1.27
CA ARG A 573 23.30 -20.66 0.74
C ARG A 573 23.41 -22.03 1.41
N PRO A 574 24.63 -22.59 1.66
CA PRO A 574 24.77 -23.88 2.34
C PRO A 574 24.26 -23.82 3.77
N LEU A 575 24.35 -22.68 4.45
CA LEU A 575 23.96 -22.47 5.82
C LEU A 575 22.44 -22.70 6.02
N GLN A 576 21.62 -22.22 5.09
CA GLN A 576 20.17 -22.47 5.16
C GLN A 576 19.85 -23.97 5.03
N ARG A 577 20.48 -24.65 4.07
CA ARG A 577 20.28 -26.10 3.88
C ARG A 577 20.73 -26.91 5.09
N PHE A 578 21.86 -26.52 5.68
CA PHE A 578 22.35 -27.17 6.89
C PHE A 578 21.38 -26.99 8.06
N ILE A 579 20.86 -25.79 8.28
CA ILE A 579 19.85 -25.50 9.29
C ILE A 579 18.59 -26.33 9.06
N GLU A 580 18.14 -26.49 7.82
CA GLU A 580 16.98 -27.32 7.48
C GLU A 580 17.22 -28.80 7.87
N HIS A 581 18.35 -29.35 7.49
CA HIS A 581 18.66 -30.75 7.79
C HIS A 581 19.02 -31.00 9.26
N ALA A 582 19.86 -30.15 9.83
CA ALA A 582 20.41 -30.35 11.17
C ALA A 582 19.48 -29.92 12.31
N LEU A 583 18.56 -28.95 12.06
CA LEU A 583 17.65 -28.44 13.08
C LEU A 583 16.19 -28.76 12.79
N ILE A 584 15.67 -28.44 11.59
CA ILE A 584 14.23 -28.57 11.32
C ILE A 584 13.81 -30.06 11.29
N THR A 585 14.58 -30.92 10.64
CA THR A 585 14.24 -32.34 10.54
C THR A 585 14.14 -33.02 11.90
N PRO A 586 15.16 -32.95 12.80
CA PRO A 586 15.05 -33.57 14.13
C PRO A 586 13.94 -32.96 15.00
N ILE A 587 13.75 -31.62 14.92
CA ILE A 587 12.64 -30.97 15.66
C ILE A 587 11.28 -31.48 15.16
N SER A 588 11.12 -31.67 13.84
CA SER A 588 9.88 -32.23 13.28
C SER A 588 9.62 -33.66 13.72
N GLU A 589 10.66 -34.49 13.79
CA GLU A 589 10.57 -35.86 14.32
C GLU A 589 10.16 -35.86 15.80
N MET A 590 10.71 -34.95 16.61
CA MET A 590 10.35 -34.82 18.03
C MET A 590 8.90 -34.34 18.23
N ILE A 591 8.41 -33.45 17.36
CA ILE A 591 7.01 -33.00 17.38
C ILE A 591 6.07 -34.18 17.00
N LEU A 592 6.40 -34.91 15.94
CA LEU A 592 5.58 -36.04 15.45
C LEU A 592 5.60 -37.24 16.39
N SER A 593 6.74 -37.51 17.05
CA SER A 593 6.85 -38.57 18.07
C SER A 593 6.21 -38.21 19.41
N GLY A 594 5.75 -36.97 19.58
CA GLY A 594 5.18 -36.50 20.84
C GLY A 594 6.21 -36.22 21.94
N SER A 595 7.51 -36.28 21.65
CA SER A 595 8.59 -35.99 22.60
C SER A 595 8.70 -34.47 22.90
N ALA A 596 8.19 -33.63 22.00
CA ALA A 596 8.03 -32.17 22.18
C ALA A 596 6.53 -31.84 22.09
N CYS A 597 5.90 -31.58 23.25
CA CYS A 597 4.48 -31.24 23.34
C CYS A 597 4.27 -29.73 23.52
N ASN A 598 3.02 -29.32 23.40
CA ASN A 598 2.61 -27.94 23.62
C ASN A 598 3.01 -27.47 25.05
N GLY A 599 3.75 -26.38 25.17
CA GLY A 599 4.26 -25.85 26.45
C GLY A 599 5.68 -26.31 26.83
N THR A 600 6.36 -27.09 25.98
CA THR A 600 7.78 -27.47 26.23
C THR A 600 8.76 -26.44 25.69
N THR A 601 9.86 -26.25 26.41
CA THR A 601 11.02 -25.46 25.94
C THR A 601 12.06 -26.42 25.40
N LEU A 602 12.37 -26.33 24.10
CA LEU A 602 13.38 -27.16 23.47
C LEU A 602 14.72 -26.40 23.48
N THR A 603 15.68 -26.91 24.25
CA THR A 603 17.04 -26.34 24.30
C THR A 603 17.96 -27.15 23.39
N ILE A 604 18.68 -26.44 22.49
CA ILE A 604 19.67 -27.02 21.60
C ILE A 604 21.07 -26.73 22.14
N ASP A 605 21.86 -27.76 22.40
CA ASP A 605 23.24 -27.69 22.86
C ASP A 605 24.17 -28.59 22.01
N ILE A 606 25.47 -28.44 22.22
CA ILE A 606 26.48 -29.27 21.57
C ILE A 606 27.09 -30.22 22.58
N ARG A 607 27.16 -31.51 22.24
CA ARG A 607 27.92 -32.53 22.96
C ARG A 607 28.91 -33.18 22.01
N GLY A 608 30.20 -32.89 22.17
CA GLY A 608 31.21 -33.30 21.18
C GLY A 608 30.99 -32.61 19.84
N ASP A 609 30.86 -33.36 18.75
CA ASP A 609 30.62 -32.86 17.39
C ASP A 609 29.15 -33.10 16.90
N GLN A 610 28.19 -33.27 17.84
CA GLN A 610 26.80 -33.50 17.50
C GLN A 610 25.86 -32.56 18.23
N LEU A 611 24.77 -32.15 17.55
CA LEU A 611 23.71 -31.37 18.14
C LEU A 611 22.81 -32.24 19.01
N GLN A 612 22.61 -31.79 20.25
CA GLN A 612 21.74 -32.46 21.21
C GLN A 612 20.49 -31.61 21.44
N PHE A 613 19.33 -32.25 21.32
CA PHE A 613 18.03 -31.63 21.56
C PHE A 613 17.53 -32.06 22.92
N ILE A 614 17.38 -31.16 23.85
CA ILE A 614 16.97 -31.42 25.23
C ILE A 614 15.59 -30.84 25.43
N PRO A 615 14.53 -31.65 25.57
CA PRO A 615 13.22 -31.16 25.95
C PRO A 615 13.28 -30.73 27.44
N GLY A 616 13.04 -29.46 27.71
CA GLY A 616 12.94 -28.93 29.07
C GLY A 616 11.54 -29.14 29.65
N GLU A 617 11.43 -29.11 30.99
CA GLU A 617 10.17 -29.26 31.71
C GLU A 617 9.13 -28.23 31.32
N MET A 618 7.83 -28.62 31.35
CA MET A 618 6.71 -27.75 31.11
C MET A 618 6.74 -26.53 32.04
N GLN A 619 7.09 -25.36 31.51
CA GLN A 619 6.78 -24.10 32.20
C GLN A 619 5.34 -23.71 31.87
N PRO A 620 4.50 -23.42 32.88
CA PRO A 620 3.18 -22.88 32.63
C PRO A 620 3.36 -21.53 31.87
N ILE A 621 2.65 -21.38 30.77
CA ILE A 621 2.65 -20.17 29.96
C ILE A 621 2.13 -19.03 30.84
N GLU A 622 3.03 -18.26 31.47
CA GLU A 622 2.69 -16.95 32.00
C GLU A 622 2.38 -16.05 30.81
N THR A 623 1.09 -15.89 30.52
CA THR A 623 0.59 -14.77 29.73
C THR A 623 1.03 -13.49 30.45
N LYS A 624 2.10 -12.87 30.00
CA LYS A 624 2.48 -11.52 30.41
C LYS A 624 1.42 -10.52 29.92
N THR A 625 0.26 -10.55 30.56
CA THR A 625 -0.60 -9.40 30.65
C THR A 625 0.20 -8.33 31.38
N LYS A 626 0.60 -7.29 30.66
CA LYS A 626 1.12 -6.06 31.26
C LYS A 626 0.02 -5.43 32.13
N THR A 627 -0.14 -5.94 33.33
CA THR A 627 -0.85 -5.21 34.37
C THR A 627 0.04 -4.03 34.76
N ASN A 628 -0.34 -2.85 34.31
CA ASN A 628 0.11 -1.59 34.87
C ASN A 628 -0.18 -1.60 36.37
N ARG A 629 0.81 -1.98 37.19
CA ARG A 629 0.76 -1.73 38.62
C ARG A 629 0.75 -0.22 38.80
N ALA A 630 -0.41 0.32 39.11
CA ALA A 630 -0.59 1.64 39.66
C ALA A 630 0.42 1.83 40.82
N ARG A 631 1.32 2.77 40.66
CA ARG A 631 2.17 3.23 41.74
C ARG A 631 1.26 3.79 42.84
N LYS A 632 1.28 3.15 44.01
CA LYS A 632 0.72 3.73 45.25
C LYS A 632 1.36 5.08 45.49
N PRO A 633 0.60 6.12 45.86
CA PRO A 633 1.16 7.39 46.30
C PRO A 633 1.95 7.19 47.61
N PRO A 634 3.05 7.92 47.80
CA PRO A 634 3.83 7.83 49.06
C PRO A 634 3.03 8.42 50.24
N ALA A 635 3.12 7.72 51.35
CA ALA A 635 2.53 8.09 52.64
C ALA A 635 2.99 9.48 53.11
N HIS A 636 2.05 10.24 53.65
CA HIS A 636 2.26 11.53 54.26
C HIS A 636 3.35 11.47 55.36
N GLY A 637 4.45 12.18 55.14
CA GLY A 637 5.42 12.55 56.18
C GLY A 637 5.09 13.93 56.73
N ASN A 638 4.96 14.00 58.06
CA ASN A 638 4.77 15.19 58.85
C ASN A 638 5.76 16.31 58.50
N PHE A 639 5.25 17.51 58.22
CA PHE A 639 6.03 18.74 58.32
C PHE A 639 5.52 19.62 59.43
N PRO A 640 6.41 20.21 60.30
CA PRO A 640 6.01 21.08 61.37
C PRO A 640 5.76 22.50 60.91
N ASP A 641 4.73 23.06 61.49
CA ASP A 641 4.25 24.43 61.48
C ASP A 641 5.35 25.45 61.81
N LYS A 642 5.61 26.44 60.93
CA LYS A 642 6.24 27.70 61.27
C LYS A 642 5.51 28.87 60.69
N ARG A 643 4.68 29.49 61.52
CA ARG A 643 4.15 30.85 61.39
C ARG A 643 5.28 31.88 61.24
N ARG A 644 5.12 32.83 60.33
CA ARG A 644 5.42 34.28 60.52
C ARG A 644 4.95 35.07 59.30
N LYS A 645 3.92 35.89 59.59
CA LYS A 645 3.83 37.37 59.54
C LYS A 645 4.33 38.01 58.22
N GLY A 646 3.44 38.49 57.34
CA GLY A 646 2.98 39.90 57.41
C GLY A 646 3.65 40.77 56.36
N ARG A 647 2.95 41.23 55.46
CA ARG A 647 2.52 42.60 55.10
C ARG A 647 2.42 42.85 53.57
N PRO A 648 1.59 43.82 53.18
CA PRO A 648 0.99 43.89 51.84
C PRO A 648 1.51 45.07 50.97
N LEU A 649 0.86 45.27 49.81
CA LEU A 649 0.90 46.45 48.93
C LEU A 649 2.01 46.52 47.88
N ALA A 650 1.68 46.58 46.58
CA ALA A 650 1.26 47.77 45.86
C ALA A 650 0.85 47.46 44.42
N ARG A 651 -0.20 48.11 44.01
CA ARG A 651 -0.64 48.37 42.63
C ARG A 651 0.42 49.13 41.82
N ARG A 652 0.42 48.92 40.52
CA ARG A 652 0.53 49.92 39.42
C ARG A 652 0.51 49.16 38.12
N ASP A 653 -0.55 49.29 37.39
CA ASP A 653 -0.89 50.27 36.32
C ASP A 653 0.04 50.27 35.12
N SER A 654 -0.61 49.87 33.99
CA SER A 654 -0.57 50.45 32.66
C SER A 654 0.76 50.53 31.88
N TRP A 655 0.76 50.11 30.68
CA TRP A 655 0.77 50.89 29.40
C TRP A 655 0.98 49.95 28.23
N GLU A 656 0.06 49.98 27.30
CA GLU A 656 0.09 50.09 25.86
C GLU A 656 1.47 50.03 25.15
N ALA A 657 1.61 49.12 24.21
CA ALA A 657 1.82 49.37 22.80
C ALA A 657 1.64 48.06 22.02
#